data_890a3973657d29fa489453ab7c7d7b03
#
_entry.id   890a3973657d29fa489453ab7c7d7b03
#
_cell.length_a   1.000
_cell.length_b   1.000
_cell.length_c   1.000
_cell.angle_alpha   90.00
_cell.angle_beta   90.00
_cell.angle_gamma   90.00
#
_symmetry.space_group_name_H-M   'P 1'
#
loop_
_entity.id
_entity.type
_entity.pdbx_description
1 polymer ?
#
loop_
_entity_poly.entity_id
_entity_poly.type
_entity_poly.pdbx_seq_one_letter_code
_entity_poly.pdbx_strand_id
1 'polypeptide(L)'
;MRPASLLATVCFLIAPIASAFGQTPATQSQGQQSGQAGPQQSGQGAPPAGSQGTPPPPPQSPSPNAPPLPGATRPDTTIEAAPLGQAPTVPTGETPAEAEQPVPDTGTVGRVTVQGNRRVETDAIRAVVPLRPGDKYEKQSLKQTVLGVWRMGYFNDVKLDVSRARAPETGYVLTILVNEKPAIHEIKLEGNEELSREDLKDSFEVKQFQILDQEGIRKTAKKIQEKYVEKGFFLADVTTRLDALPNNEVAVVFVVNEHAKVTVKEVRFVGNKAIPTEQLKGAMITQEGNFFSFLTSAGTYREDAFARDEYVLQGLYYDRGYLYVKFGKAAIELSPDRRFIFITIPIDEGDPYDIAKVDVAGDMLEPRESLLGIAQVKPGERFNRSKLQRDLQVLGDVYKDKGYAYANVTPDTEVHADTKTVDLTFNFSKGNLVTIEKIEMVGNSKTRDKVIRREMRINEGDLYSGTGIRVSKARITALGFFDSVEINTRRGSSDDKMIVEVAIKEKLTGTFQVGFGFTGGESFFGQAQLSQNNLFGYGHTASLGLQISSIRQLFQLSYLDPYFLDTPWTASIDLYRSELLFTGFSRLAIGGALTGGYELWEDFRFFTTYTLEHVNVEATGLTNILLLNQFTAGRTSSVRFSFNYDKRDNRLFPTAGHLESASAEFATALLGSENLFQRYRLIERRYWPLPFGLVFKVNASLGYIRSTDAVNRPVAISEKFFAGGINSLRGYPLRSISPTVKIAGSRDPDAGQIDYPVGGNKELITNWEVEFPIVESAGVRGVLFYDAGNTYSETENLFQSHQRPDANGNGTLPFGLFLSVGTGLRWFSPLGPLRFEVGFPLTRRPTDDAYLFEFTIGNFF
;
A
#
# COMPACT_ATOMS: atom_id res chain seq x y z
N MET A 1 18.45 -23.83 41.53
CA MET A 1 19.28 -22.66 41.84
C MET A 1 19.64 -22.00 40.50
N ARG A 2 19.02 -20.91 40.18
CA ARG A 2 19.26 -20.11 38.95
C ARG A 2 20.22 -18.98 39.25
N PRO A 3 21.30 -18.79 38.53
CA PRO A 3 21.99 -17.53 38.45
C PRO A 3 21.67 -16.85 37.08
N ALA A 4 20.72 -15.99 37.05
CA ALA A 4 20.38 -15.23 35.85
C ALA A 4 19.85 -13.83 36.20
N SER A 5 20.68 -13.00 36.83
CA SER A 5 20.29 -11.62 37.12
C SER A 5 21.44 -10.63 37.12
N LEU A 6 22.58 -10.92 36.49
CA LEU A 6 23.72 -9.99 36.51
C LEU A 6 24.37 -9.74 35.15
N LEU A 7 23.75 -10.15 34.02
CA LEU A 7 24.30 -9.92 32.68
C LEU A 7 23.40 -9.06 31.76
N ALA A 8 22.39 -8.43 32.31
CA ALA A 8 21.40 -7.67 31.54
C ALA A 8 21.75 -6.17 31.36
N THR A 9 22.98 -5.72 31.67
CA THR A 9 23.30 -4.29 31.65
C THR A 9 24.36 -3.88 30.63
N VAL A 10 24.90 -4.80 29.85
CA VAL A 10 25.87 -4.41 28.82
C VAL A 10 25.64 -5.29 27.60
N CYS A 11 24.89 -4.80 26.62
CA CYS A 11 25.08 -5.14 25.19
C CYS A 11 23.94 -4.67 24.32
N PHE A 12 24.21 -4.09 23.27
CA PHE A 12 23.32 -3.29 22.44
C PHE A 12 23.70 -3.21 21.00
N LEU A 13 22.84 -3.12 20.14
CA LEU A 13 22.60 -2.08 19.25
C LEU A 13 22.63 -2.38 17.82
N ILE A 14 21.66 -2.11 16.98
CA ILE A 14 21.78 -1.47 15.73
C ILE A 14 20.75 -1.61 14.72
N ALA A 15 20.61 -0.57 13.99
CA ALA A 15 19.55 -0.25 13.08
C ALA A 15 19.55 -1.09 11.79
N PRO A 16 18.40 -1.52 11.30
CA PRO A 16 18.28 -2.37 10.12
C PRO A 16 18.39 -1.61 8.82
N ILE A 17 19.06 -2.19 7.85
CA ILE A 17 19.21 -1.64 6.50
C ILE A 17 18.03 -1.99 5.59
N ALA A 18 17.24 -3.00 5.88
CA ALA A 18 16.13 -3.39 5.00
C ALA A 18 14.93 -2.43 4.98
N SER A 19 14.89 -1.43 5.87
CA SER A 19 13.90 -0.35 5.87
C SER A 19 14.54 1.03 5.72
N ALA A 20 15.83 1.10 5.42
CA ALA A 20 16.62 2.33 5.40
C ALA A 20 16.43 3.18 4.14
N PHE A 21 15.58 2.75 3.22
CA PHE A 21 15.18 3.65 2.13
C PHE A 21 14.01 4.53 2.56
N GLY A 22 14.20 5.27 3.61
CA GLY A 22 13.25 6.21 4.18
C GLY A 22 13.73 6.82 5.46
N GLN A 23 14.88 6.36 5.99
CA GLN A 23 15.40 6.91 7.23
C GLN A 23 16.92 6.98 7.21
N THR A 24 17.43 8.09 6.72
CA THR A 24 18.65 8.61 7.32
C THR A 24 18.27 9.04 8.74
N PRO A 25 18.99 8.66 9.79
CA PRO A 25 18.80 9.31 11.07
C PRO A 25 19.01 10.79 10.78
N ALA A 26 17.94 11.56 10.99
CA ALA A 26 18.01 12.98 10.92
C ALA A 26 19.07 13.43 11.92
N THR A 27 20.29 13.59 11.45
CA THR A 27 21.19 14.47 12.13
C THR A 27 20.49 15.80 12.06
N GLN A 28 19.88 16.18 13.17
CA GLN A 28 19.12 17.40 13.31
C GLN A 28 20.02 18.52 12.86
N SER A 29 19.69 19.18 11.78
CA SER A 29 20.38 20.35 11.32
C SER A 29 19.41 21.41 10.91
N GLN A 30 19.66 22.58 11.41
CA GLN A 30 18.85 23.75 11.26
C GLN A 30 19.58 24.91 10.63
N GLY A 31 18.83 25.70 9.98
CA GLY A 31 19.20 27.05 9.65
C GLY A 31 18.14 28.06 10.09
N GLN A 32 18.52 29.02 10.85
CA GLN A 32 17.73 30.22 11.08
C GLN A 32 17.88 31.20 9.94
N GLN A 33 16.78 31.81 9.59
CA GLN A 33 16.72 32.99 8.75
C GLN A 33 17.45 34.15 9.43
N SER A 34 18.38 34.78 8.77
CA SER A 34 18.76 36.18 9.01
C SER A 34 18.09 37.01 7.94
N GLY A 35 17.10 37.79 8.33
CA GLY A 35 16.57 38.87 7.51
C GLY A 35 17.65 39.91 7.25
N GLN A 36 17.85 40.27 6.00
CA GLN A 36 18.51 41.53 5.65
C GLN A 36 17.45 42.46 5.06
N ALA A 37 17.30 43.56 5.79
CA ALA A 37 16.66 44.77 5.31
C ALA A 37 17.57 45.43 4.29
N GLY A 38 17.08 45.72 3.12
CA GLY A 38 17.67 46.67 2.18
C GLY A 38 16.77 47.91 2.09
N PRO A 39 17.30 49.06 1.71
CA PRO A 39 16.77 50.34 2.15
C PRO A 39 15.58 50.85 1.31
N GLN A 40 14.80 51.66 2.00
CA GLN A 40 13.70 52.50 1.53
C GLN A 40 14.02 53.34 0.30
N GLN A 41 13.08 53.41 -0.61
CA GLN A 41 12.78 54.72 -1.26
C GLN A 41 11.28 54.90 -1.42
N SER A 42 10.90 56.05 -1.04
CA SER A 42 9.61 56.72 -1.01
C SER A 42 8.90 56.87 -2.34
N GLY A 43 7.58 56.75 -2.37
CA GLY A 43 6.73 57.19 -3.46
C GLY A 43 5.26 57.14 -3.11
N GLN A 44 4.70 58.31 -2.81
CA GLN A 44 3.32 58.59 -2.44
C GLN A 44 2.30 58.25 -3.58
N GLY A 45 1.08 57.87 -3.18
CA GLY A 45 -0.09 57.96 -4.02
C GLY A 45 -1.24 57.09 -3.56
N ALA A 46 -2.16 57.66 -2.78
CA ALA A 46 -3.47 57.09 -2.49
C ALA A 46 -4.55 57.81 -3.28
N PRO A 47 -5.87 57.45 -3.21
CA PRO A 47 -6.64 56.68 -4.18
C PRO A 47 -7.70 57.59 -4.93
N PRO A 48 -8.60 57.04 -5.68
CA PRO A 48 -10.02 57.21 -5.30
C PRO A 48 -10.93 56.01 -5.45
N ALA A 49 -11.92 56.02 -4.59
CA ALA A 49 -13.05 55.13 -4.49
C ALA A 49 -14.07 55.30 -5.65
N GLY A 50 -14.88 54.26 -5.85
CA GLY A 50 -16.16 54.36 -6.55
C GLY A 50 -16.47 53.17 -7.42
N SER A 51 -17.36 52.32 -7.11
CA SER A 51 -18.77 52.30 -7.29
C SER A 51 -19.36 50.90 -7.11
N GLN A 52 -20.40 50.81 -6.35
CA GLN A 52 -21.23 49.65 -6.11
C GLN A 52 -22.04 49.28 -7.35
N GLY A 53 -22.01 48.05 -7.79
CA GLY A 53 -22.94 47.48 -8.76
C GLY A 53 -23.76 46.37 -8.12
N THR A 54 -25.06 46.58 -8.03
CA THR A 54 -26.12 45.69 -7.53
C THR A 54 -26.25 44.42 -8.38
N PRO A 55 -26.55 43.25 -7.79
CA PRO A 55 -26.82 42.01 -8.53
C PRO A 55 -28.26 41.97 -9.10
N PRO A 56 -28.49 41.28 -10.24
CA PRO A 56 -29.82 41.12 -10.81
C PRO A 56 -30.67 40.07 -10.07
N PRO A 57 -32.00 40.14 -10.15
CA PRO A 57 -32.92 39.29 -9.43
C PRO A 57 -33.09 37.91 -10.05
N PRO A 58 -33.53 36.89 -9.27
CA PRO A 58 -33.70 35.51 -9.72
C PRO A 58 -34.96 35.34 -10.59
N PRO A 59 -34.96 34.36 -11.53
CA PRO A 59 -36.14 34.09 -12.34
C PRO A 59 -37.20 33.29 -11.57
N GLN A 60 -38.45 33.64 -11.83
CA GLN A 60 -39.65 33.10 -11.22
C GLN A 60 -39.98 31.68 -11.69
N SER A 61 -40.53 30.90 -10.76
CA SER A 61 -41.08 29.57 -10.96
C SER A 61 -42.38 29.57 -11.73
N PRO A 62 -42.70 28.62 -12.60
CA PRO A 62 -44.05 28.34 -13.04
C PRO A 62 -44.74 27.25 -12.20
N SER A 63 -46.03 27.48 -11.96
CA SER A 63 -47.00 26.70 -11.18
C SER A 63 -47.41 25.33 -11.78
N PRO A 64 -48.12 24.50 -11.00
CA PRO A 64 -48.21 23.06 -11.19
C PRO A 64 -49.44 22.65 -12.00
N ASN A 65 -49.25 21.77 -12.98
CA ASN A 65 -50.29 20.84 -13.46
C ASN A 65 -49.65 19.81 -14.42
N ALA A 66 -49.45 18.60 -13.94
CA ALA A 66 -49.27 17.44 -14.76
C ALA A 66 -49.71 16.15 -14.02
N PRO A 67 -50.35 15.22 -14.70
CA PRO A 67 -51.01 14.06 -14.09
C PRO A 67 -50.01 12.94 -13.70
N PRO A 68 -50.42 11.92 -12.92
CA PRO A 68 -49.51 10.96 -12.31
C PRO A 68 -49.00 9.91 -13.32
N LEU A 69 -47.72 9.59 -13.21
CA LEU A 69 -47.04 8.55 -13.93
C LEU A 69 -47.11 7.22 -13.17
N PRO A 70 -47.27 6.08 -13.85
CA PRO A 70 -47.34 4.76 -13.23
C PRO A 70 -45.94 4.19 -12.95
N GLY A 71 -45.92 3.17 -12.05
CA GLY A 71 -44.82 2.53 -11.40
C GLY A 71 -43.58 2.17 -12.24
N ALA A 72 -42.43 2.33 -11.60
CA ALA A 72 -41.10 1.98 -12.13
C ALA A 72 -40.89 0.47 -12.14
N THR A 73 -40.95 -0.12 -13.32
CA THR A 73 -40.27 -1.38 -13.63
C THR A 73 -38.90 -1.09 -14.23
N ARG A 74 -37.93 -1.92 -13.87
CA ARG A 74 -36.58 -1.89 -14.43
C ARG A 74 -36.61 -1.85 -15.95
N PRO A 75 -35.80 -1.06 -16.66
CA PRO A 75 -35.67 -1.17 -18.10
C PRO A 75 -34.86 -2.44 -18.42
N ASP A 76 -35.50 -3.39 -19.07
CA ASP A 76 -34.85 -4.42 -19.85
C ASP A 76 -34.08 -3.75 -20.98
N THR A 77 -32.83 -4.12 -21.18
CA THR A 77 -31.97 -3.69 -22.26
C THR A 77 -32.52 -4.17 -23.60
N THR A 78 -33.42 -3.41 -24.18
CA THR A 78 -33.82 -3.62 -25.56
C THR A 78 -32.90 -2.83 -26.48
N ILE A 79 -32.14 -3.56 -27.30
CA ILE A 79 -31.32 -2.98 -28.37
C ILE A 79 -32.31 -2.53 -29.47
N GLU A 80 -32.54 -1.25 -29.58
CA GLU A 80 -33.26 -0.68 -30.72
C GLU A 80 -32.26 -0.63 -31.89
N ALA A 81 -32.36 -1.62 -32.78
CA ALA A 81 -31.64 -1.61 -34.04
C ALA A 81 -32.34 -0.60 -34.98
N ALA A 82 -31.68 0.54 -35.22
CA ALA A 82 -32.07 1.41 -36.29
C ALA A 82 -32.10 0.65 -37.63
N PRO A 83 -33.10 0.84 -38.50
CA PRO A 83 -33.16 0.10 -39.76
C PRO A 83 -31.96 0.50 -40.63
N LEU A 84 -31.15 -0.50 -40.96
CA LEU A 84 -30.07 -0.37 -41.96
C LEU A 84 -30.66 0.17 -43.24
N GLY A 85 -30.15 1.29 -43.68
CA GLY A 85 -30.50 1.92 -44.94
C GLY A 85 -30.35 0.94 -46.10
N GLN A 86 -31.29 0.99 -47.02
CA GLN A 86 -31.36 0.17 -48.20
C GLN A 86 -30.05 0.21 -49.00
N ALA A 87 -29.52 -0.98 -49.31
CA ALA A 87 -28.40 -1.12 -50.22
C ALA A 87 -28.72 -0.48 -51.60
N PRO A 88 -27.73 0.12 -52.28
CA PRO A 88 -27.94 0.71 -53.61
C PRO A 88 -28.35 -0.40 -54.58
N THR A 89 -29.49 -0.16 -55.27
CA THR A 89 -30.00 -1.02 -56.33
C THR A 89 -29.03 -0.98 -57.52
N VAL A 90 -28.52 -2.17 -57.83
CA VAL A 90 -27.81 -2.43 -59.11
C VAL A 90 -28.88 -2.46 -60.23
N PRO A 91 -28.67 -1.81 -61.36
CA PRO A 91 -29.61 -1.85 -62.49
C PRO A 91 -29.67 -3.28 -63.04
N THR A 92 -30.85 -3.89 -62.99
CA THR A 92 -31.19 -5.15 -63.59
C THR A 92 -31.33 -4.97 -65.09
N GLY A 93 -30.35 -5.45 -65.82
CA GLY A 93 -30.56 -5.75 -67.24
C GLY A 93 -31.38 -7.04 -67.33
N GLU A 94 -32.61 -6.90 -67.81
CA GLU A 94 -33.48 -8.03 -68.03
C GLU A 94 -32.91 -8.94 -69.17
N THR A 95 -32.57 -10.16 -68.81
CA THR A 95 -32.43 -11.27 -69.69
C THR A 95 -33.50 -12.31 -69.27
N PRO A 96 -34.23 -12.95 -70.26
CA PRO A 96 -35.41 -13.75 -69.92
C PRO A 96 -35.11 -14.93 -69.03
N ALA A 97 -35.94 -15.12 -68.02
CA ALA A 97 -35.85 -16.19 -67.03
C ALA A 97 -35.99 -17.54 -67.67
N GLU A 98 -34.90 -18.30 -67.75
CA GLU A 98 -34.93 -19.73 -68.02
C GLU A 98 -35.46 -20.38 -66.70
N ALA A 99 -36.53 -21.18 -66.84
CA ALA A 99 -37.23 -21.82 -65.72
C ALA A 99 -36.27 -22.64 -64.88
N GLU A 100 -36.11 -22.24 -63.57
CA GLU A 100 -35.32 -22.94 -62.56
C GLU A 100 -35.86 -24.38 -62.40
N GLN A 101 -35.13 -25.34 -62.92
CA GLN A 101 -35.37 -26.77 -62.64
C GLN A 101 -34.95 -27.00 -61.14
N PRO A 102 -35.78 -27.72 -60.37
CA PRO A 102 -35.46 -28.04 -58.97
C PRO A 102 -34.09 -28.75 -58.87
N VAL A 103 -33.21 -28.21 -58.06
CA VAL A 103 -31.86 -28.75 -57.77
C VAL A 103 -32.03 -30.14 -57.18
N PRO A 104 -31.44 -31.21 -57.78
CA PRO A 104 -31.57 -32.54 -57.21
C PRO A 104 -30.85 -32.64 -55.83
N ASP A 105 -31.40 -33.39 -54.88
CA ASP A 105 -30.85 -33.61 -53.56
C ASP A 105 -29.47 -34.33 -53.56
N THR A 106 -29.05 -34.84 -54.66
CA THR A 106 -27.75 -35.51 -54.86
C THR A 106 -27.18 -35.21 -56.23
N GLY A 107 -25.87 -35.07 -56.36
CA GLY A 107 -25.16 -34.79 -57.60
C GLY A 107 -23.66 -34.89 -57.44
N THR A 108 -22.92 -34.69 -58.58
CA THR A 108 -21.46 -34.62 -58.50
C THR A 108 -21.00 -33.18 -58.59
N VAL A 109 -20.07 -32.75 -57.65
CA VAL A 109 -19.49 -31.43 -57.64
C VAL A 109 -18.53 -31.23 -58.79
N GLY A 110 -18.85 -30.31 -59.71
CA GLY A 110 -17.95 -29.92 -60.80
C GLY A 110 -16.92 -28.87 -60.34
N ARG A 111 -17.40 -27.84 -59.60
CA ARG A 111 -16.55 -26.75 -59.09
C ARG A 111 -17.13 -26.16 -57.82
N VAL A 112 -16.25 -25.69 -56.91
CA VAL A 112 -16.62 -24.89 -55.73
C VAL A 112 -16.12 -23.46 -55.93
N THR A 113 -17.05 -22.51 -55.90
CA THR A 113 -16.76 -21.08 -55.98
C THR A 113 -17.18 -20.37 -54.69
N VAL A 114 -16.46 -19.31 -54.33
CA VAL A 114 -16.80 -18.46 -53.18
C VAL A 114 -17.04 -17.06 -53.73
N GLN A 115 -18.08 -16.41 -53.26
CA GLN A 115 -18.46 -15.04 -53.66
C GLN A 115 -18.86 -14.25 -52.41
N GLY A 116 -18.57 -12.94 -52.44
CA GLY A 116 -18.92 -12.01 -51.31
C GLY A 116 -17.80 -11.88 -50.27
N ASN A 117 -16.75 -12.69 -50.32
CA ASN A 117 -15.59 -12.52 -49.47
C ASN A 117 -14.73 -11.32 -49.95
N ARG A 118 -14.24 -10.53 -49.03
CA ARG A 118 -13.36 -9.35 -49.31
C ARG A 118 -12.04 -9.46 -48.55
N ARG A 119 -12.07 -9.84 -47.27
CA ARG A 119 -10.93 -9.92 -46.37
C ARG A 119 -10.52 -11.36 -46.09
N VAL A 120 -11.49 -12.26 -46.03
CA VAL A 120 -11.20 -13.67 -45.82
C VAL A 120 -10.80 -14.27 -47.15
N GLU A 121 -9.60 -14.82 -47.22
CA GLU A 121 -9.10 -15.44 -48.44
C GLU A 121 -9.98 -16.60 -48.90
N THR A 122 -10.21 -16.69 -50.20
CA THR A 122 -11.02 -17.73 -50.80
C THR A 122 -10.51 -19.13 -50.42
N ASP A 123 -9.20 -19.30 -50.37
CA ASP A 123 -8.58 -20.59 -50.03
C ASP A 123 -8.77 -20.99 -48.56
N ALA A 124 -8.83 -19.98 -47.62
CA ALA A 124 -9.18 -20.25 -46.24
C ALA A 124 -10.63 -20.74 -46.08
N ILE A 125 -11.57 -20.17 -46.85
CA ILE A 125 -12.97 -20.65 -46.88
C ILE A 125 -13.04 -22.05 -47.48
N ARG A 126 -12.32 -22.28 -48.60
CA ARG A 126 -12.29 -23.61 -49.27
C ARG A 126 -11.68 -24.68 -48.37
N ALA A 127 -10.72 -24.36 -47.50
CA ALA A 127 -10.07 -25.32 -46.62
C ALA A 127 -11.04 -25.98 -45.62
N VAL A 128 -12.11 -25.26 -45.21
CA VAL A 128 -13.13 -25.77 -44.27
C VAL A 128 -14.33 -26.43 -44.98
N VAL A 129 -14.37 -26.41 -46.30
CA VAL A 129 -15.41 -27.05 -47.14
C VAL A 129 -15.06 -28.52 -47.35
N PRO A 130 -15.90 -29.46 -46.91
CA PRO A 130 -15.61 -30.90 -47.02
C PRO A 130 -15.72 -31.41 -48.42
N LEU A 131 -16.45 -30.71 -49.34
CA LEU A 131 -16.70 -31.12 -50.70
C LEU A 131 -15.65 -30.59 -51.67
N ARG A 132 -15.06 -31.49 -52.51
CA ARG A 132 -14.12 -31.18 -53.58
C ARG A 132 -14.68 -31.47 -54.95
N PRO A 133 -14.12 -30.86 -55.99
CA PRO A 133 -14.48 -31.25 -57.37
C PRO A 133 -14.32 -32.77 -57.61
N GLY A 134 -15.33 -33.43 -58.09
CA GLY A 134 -15.42 -34.88 -58.29
C GLY A 134 -16.18 -35.61 -57.19
N ASP A 135 -16.42 -35.02 -56.01
CA ASP A 135 -17.17 -35.66 -54.95
C ASP A 135 -18.69 -35.68 -55.19
N LYS A 136 -19.34 -36.70 -54.66
CA LYS A 136 -20.81 -36.73 -54.63
C LYS A 136 -21.32 -35.92 -53.46
N TYR A 137 -22.26 -34.99 -53.66
CA TYR A 137 -22.92 -34.27 -52.62
C TYR A 137 -24.29 -34.84 -52.31
N GLU A 138 -24.67 -34.74 -51.03
CA GLU A 138 -26.00 -35.01 -50.48
C GLU A 138 -26.42 -33.81 -49.63
N LYS A 139 -27.71 -33.69 -49.38
CA LYS A 139 -28.28 -32.60 -48.55
C LYS A 139 -27.56 -32.40 -47.21
N GLN A 140 -27.06 -33.50 -46.60
CA GLN A 140 -26.33 -33.44 -45.34
C GLN A 140 -24.93 -32.87 -45.53
N SER A 141 -24.20 -33.19 -46.61
CA SER A 141 -22.86 -32.62 -46.90
C SER A 141 -22.94 -31.14 -47.28
N LEU A 142 -24.01 -30.71 -47.98
CA LEU A 142 -24.27 -29.30 -48.26
C LEU A 142 -24.50 -28.53 -46.94
N LYS A 143 -25.29 -29.09 -46.02
CA LYS A 143 -25.50 -28.49 -44.70
C LYS A 143 -24.19 -28.39 -43.85
N GLN A 144 -23.37 -29.45 -43.93
CA GLN A 144 -22.05 -29.44 -43.26
C GLN A 144 -21.12 -28.38 -43.86
N THR A 145 -21.17 -28.16 -45.17
CA THR A 145 -20.42 -27.10 -45.86
C THR A 145 -20.81 -25.71 -45.31
N VAL A 146 -22.11 -25.42 -45.26
CA VAL A 146 -22.61 -24.14 -44.69
C VAL A 146 -22.21 -23.99 -43.24
N LEU A 147 -22.40 -25.03 -42.42
CA LEU A 147 -22.01 -25.01 -41.02
C LEU A 147 -20.50 -24.90 -40.81
N GLY A 148 -19.68 -25.53 -41.67
CA GLY A 148 -18.22 -25.40 -41.63
C GLY A 148 -17.75 -23.95 -41.83
N VAL A 149 -18.31 -23.33 -42.88
CA VAL A 149 -17.99 -21.93 -43.19
C VAL A 149 -18.56 -20.98 -42.09
N TRP A 150 -19.79 -21.25 -41.61
CA TRP A 150 -20.38 -20.45 -40.52
C TRP A 150 -19.56 -20.51 -39.22
N ARG A 151 -19.04 -21.69 -38.89
CA ARG A 151 -18.20 -21.88 -37.65
C ARG A 151 -16.86 -21.13 -37.70
N MET A 152 -16.43 -20.63 -38.85
CA MET A 152 -15.27 -19.74 -38.92
C MET A 152 -15.48 -18.43 -38.14
N GLY A 153 -16.74 -18.04 -37.87
CA GLY A 153 -17.09 -16.86 -37.06
C GLY A 153 -16.96 -15.51 -37.77
N TYR A 154 -16.51 -15.50 -39.02
CA TYR A 154 -16.23 -14.28 -39.82
C TYR A 154 -17.42 -13.74 -40.60
N PHE A 155 -18.55 -14.49 -40.67
CA PHE A 155 -19.67 -14.19 -41.55
C PHE A 155 -20.93 -13.87 -40.77
N ASN A 156 -21.71 -12.90 -41.27
CA ASN A 156 -23.08 -12.61 -40.81
C ASN A 156 -24.08 -13.56 -41.48
N ASP A 157 -23.82 -13.98 -42.71
CA ASP A 157 -24.67 -14.90 -43.46
C ASP A 157 -23.82 -15.77 -44.40
N VAL A 158 -24.22 -17.03 -44.55
CA VAL A 158 -23.59 -18.01 -45.43
C VAL A 158 -24.69 -18.75 -46.15
N LYS A 159 -24.79 -18.53 -47.45
CA LYS A 159 -25.73 -19.23 -48.34
C LYS A 159 -24.98 -20.11 -49.30
N LEU A 160 -25.56 -21.20 -49.65
CA LEU A 160 -25.01 -22.11 -50.66
C LEU A 160 -25.99 -22.20 -51.82
N ASP A 161 -25.55 -21.75 -52.95
CA ASP A 161 -26.27 -21.92 -54.24
C ASP A 161 -25.67 -23.08 -55.03
N VAL A 162 -26.56 -23.90 -55.62
CA VAL A 162 -26.16 -25.06 -56.41
C VAL A 162 -26.73 -24.88 -57.79
N SER A 163 -25.89 -24.68 -58.79
CA SER A 163 -26.28 -24.52 -60.20
C SER A 163 -25.60 -25.55 -61.09
N ARG A 164 -26.21 -25.87 -62.29
CA ARG A 164 -25.63 -26.82 -63.21
C ARG A 164 -24.44 -26.22 -63.93
N ALA A 165 -23.32 -26.95 -64.01
CA ALA A 165 -22.14 -26.46 -64.70
C ALA A 165 -22.45 -26.30 -66.24
N ARG A 166 -21.93 -25.23 -66.86
CA ARG A 166 -22.03 -24.96 -68.25
C ARG A 166 -20.91 -25.72 -69.01
N ALA A 167 -21.19 -26.26 -70.21
CA ALA A 167 -20.16 -26.91 -71.07
C ALA A 167 -18.92 -26.01 -71.24
N PRO A 168 -17.70 -26.55 -71.15
CA PRO A 168 -17.33 -27.99 -71.17
C PRO A 168 -17.30 -28.68 -69.79
N GLU A 169 -17.58 -27.99 -68.64
CA GLU A 169 -17.57 -28.59 -67.30
C GLU A 169 -18.80 -29.49 -67.12
N THR A 170 -18.61 -30.61 -66.39
CA THR A 170 -19.70 -31.55 -66.06
C THR A 170 -19.98 -31.53 -64.57
N GLY A 171 -21.24 -31.72 -64.15
CA GLY A 171 -21.65 -31.74 -62.76
C GLY A 171 -22.28 -30.43 -62.33
N TYR A 172 -22.19 -30.10 -60.98
CA TYR A 172 -22.80 -28.92 -60.36
C TYR A 172 -21.75 -27.97 -59.80
N VAL A 173 -21.98 -26.70 -59.99
CA VAL A 173 -21.19 -25.61 -59.32
C VAL A 173 -21.81 -25.30 -58.00
N LEU A 174 -21.05 -25.46 -56.92
CA LEU A 174 -21.39 -25.04 -55.59
C LEU A 174 -20.86 -23.63 -55.36
N THR A 175 -21.77 -22.63 -55.29
CA THR A 175 -21.39 -21.24 -55.02
C THR A 175 -21.71 -20.90 -53.58
N ILE A 176 -20.68 -20.71 -52.81
CA ILE A 176 -20.79 -20.28 -51.41
C ILE A 176 -20.84 -18.76 -51.37
N LEU A 177 -22.01 -18.22 -51.07
CA LEU A 177 -22.25 -16.80 -50.94
C LEU A 177 -22.05 -16.43 -49.48
N VAL A 178 -21.06 -15.60 -49.18
CA VAL A 178 -20.75 -15.16 -47.81
C VAL A 178 -20.96 -13.65 -47.66
N ASN A 179 -21.45 -13.26 -46.50
CA ASN A 179 -21.53 -11.87 -46.10
C ASN A 179 -20.64 -11.71 -44.90
N GLU A 180 -19.49 -11.03 -45.07
CA GLU A 180 -18.52 -10.85 -44.01
C GLU A 180 -19.02 -9.89 -42.93
N LYS A 181 -18.76 -10.25 -41.67
CA LYS A 181 -18.92 -9.31 -40.54
C LYS A 181 -18.03 -8.09 -40.75
N PRO A 182 -18.48 -6.89 -40.39
CA PRO A 182 -17.65 -5.69 -40.46
C PRO A 182 -16.43 -5.83 -39.52
N ALA A 183 -15.36 -5.15 -39.83
CA ALA A 183 -14.24 -5.02 -38.92
C ALA A 183 -14.30 -3.71 -38.15
N ILE A 184 -13.76 -3.70 -36.97
CA ILE A 184 -13.68 -2.50 -36.12
C ILE A 184 -12.57 -1.61 -36.66
N HIS A 185 -12.91 -0.47 -37.25
CA HIS A 185 -11.95 0.52 -37.72
C HIS A 185 -11.39 1.33 -36.57
N GLU A 186 -12.26 1.82 -35.71
CA GLU A 186 -11.88 2.62 -34.55
C GLU A 186 -12.82 2.36 -33.36
N ILE A 187 -12.34 2.66 -32.16
CA ILE A 187 -13.09 2.59 -30.92
C ILE A 187 -13.12 3.98 -30.32
N LYS A 188 -14.30 4.56 -30.17
CA LYS A 188 -14.55 5.88 -29.60
C LYS A 188 -15.19 5.76 -28.22
N LEU A 189 -14.92 6.75 -27.39
CA LEU A 189 -15.54 6.95 -26.08
C LEU A 189 -16.15 8.36 -26.08
N GLU A 190 -17.42 8.47 -25.74
CA GLU A 190 -18.15 9.75 -25.68
C GLU A 190 -18.79 9.89 -24.29
N GLY A 191 -18.81 11.11 -23.74
CA GLY A 191 -19.45 11.41 -22.45
C GLY A 191 -18.65 11.02 -21.21
N ASN A 192 -17.38 10.63 -21.37
CA ASN A 192 -16.48 10.32 -20.27
C ASN A 192 -15.72 11.58 -19.81
N GLU A 193 -16.33 12.35 -18.89
CA GLU A 193 -15.76 13.59 -18.36
C GLU A 193 -14.89 13.34 -17.12
N GLU A 194 -15.29 12.40 -16.25
CA GLU A 194 -14.66 12.08 -14.95
C GLU A 194 -13.56 11.02 -15.05
N LEU A 195 -13.68 10.07 -15.97
CA LEU A 195 -12.68 9.04 -16.20
C LEU A 195 -12.00 9.19 -17.56
N SER A 196 -10.68 9.27 -17.55
CA SER A 196 -9.91 9.37 -18.79
C SER A 196 -9.92 8.03 -19.58
N ARG A 197 -9.59 8.10 -20.87
CA ARG A 197 -9.44 6.89 -21.70
C ARG A 197 -8.35 5.94 -21.17
N GLU A 198 -7.32 6.49 -20.54
CA GLU A 198 -6.22 5.75 -19.91
C GLU A 198 -6.72 4.94 -18.70
N ASP A 199 -7.60 5.51 -17.87
CA ASP A 199 -8.22 4.83 -16.72
C ASP A 199 -9.11 3.65 -17.15
N LEU A 200 -9.68 3.72 -18.35
CA LEU A 200 -10.58 2.72 -18.90
C LEU A 200 -9.89 1.72 -19.84
N LYS A 201 -8.58 1.89 -20.12
CA LYS A 201 -7.84 1.10 -21.11
C LYS A 201 -7.94 -0.42 -20.88
N ASP A 202 -7.86 -0.86 -19.64
CA ASP A 202 -7.91 -2.28 -19.27
C ASP A 202 -9.33 -2.88 -19.34
N SER A 203 -10.34 -2.03 -19.52
CA SER A 203 -11.74 -2.46 -19.66
C SER A 203 -12.09 -2.93 -21.07
N PHE A 204 -11.26 -2.59 -22.08
CA PHE A 204 -11.53 -2.92 -23.47
C PHE A 204 -11.12 -4.35 -23.79
N GLU A 205 -12.11 -5.20 -24.10
CA GLU A 205 -11.88 -6.55 -24.64
C GLU A 205 -11.76 -6.54 -26.16
N VAL A 206 -12.36 -5.55 -26.81
CA VAL A 206 -12.30 -5.37 -28.28
C VAL A 206 -11.11 -4.49 -28.68
N LYS A 207 -10.52 -4.80 -29.84
CA LYS A 207 -9.37 -4.06 -30.38
C LYS A 207 -9.66 -3.56 -31.81
N GLN A 208 -8.96 -2.51 -32.20
CA GLN A 208 -8.99 -2.03 -33.61
C GLN A 208 -8.54 -3.13 -34.56
N PHE A 209 -9.11 -3.15 -35.74
CA PHE A 209 -8.86 -4.07 -36.83
C PHE A 209 -9.29 -5.53 -36.56
N GLN A 210 -9.97 -5.79 -35.47
CA GLN A 210 -10.63 -7.08 -35.22
C GLN A 210 -12.02 -7.12 -35.88
N ILE A 211 -12.51 -8.31 -36.13
CA ILE A 211 -13.87 -8.54 -36.57
C ILE A 211 -14.84 -8.18 -35.45
N LEU A 212 -15.96 -7.60 -35.81
CA LEU A 212 -17.00 -7.17 -34.88
C LEU A 212 -17.50 -8.35 -34.05
N ASP A 213 -17.22 -8.29 -32.76
CA ASP A 213 -17.72 -9.24 -31.76
C ASP A 213 -18.69 -8.51 -30.82
N GLN A 214 -19.99 -8.81 -31.00
CA GLN A 214 -21.04 -8.20 -30.18
C GLN A 214 -20.94 -8.58 -28.70
N GLU A 215 -20.45 -9.79 -28.39
CA GLU A 215 -20.27 -10.22 -27.01
C GLU A 215 -19.10 -9.47 -26.35
N GLY A 216 -17.98 -9.31 -27.06
CA GLY A 216 -16.85 -8.53 -26.60
C GLY A 216 -17.22 -7.06 -26.37
N ILE A 217 -18.07 -6.47 -27.21
CA ILE A 217 -18.58 -5.11 -27.03
C ILE A 217 -19.45 -5.01 -25.76
N ARG A 218 -20.36 -5.95 -25.52
CA ARG A 218 -21.18 -5.98 -24.29
C ARG A 218 -20.31 -6.14 -23.03
N LYS A 219 -19.31 -7.02 -23.08
CA LYS A 219 -18.38 -7.20 -21.97
C LYS A 219 -17.59 -5.92 -21.70
N THR A 220 -17.12 -5.25 -22.76
CA THR A 220 -16.43 -3.97 -22.64
C THR A 220 -17.32 -2.90 -22.01
N ALA A 221 -18.55 -2.74 -22.51
CA ALA A 221 -19.51 -1.77 -21.93
C ALA A 221 -19.77 -2.05 -20.44
N LYS A 222 -19.95 -3.33 -20.06
CA LYS A 222 -20.16 -3.72 -18.68
C LYS A 222 -18.93 -3.43 -17.81
N LYS A 223 -17.72 -3.72 -18.28
CA LYS A 223 -16.48 -3.41 -17.56
C LYS A 223 -16.25 -1.90 -17.37
N ILE A 224 -16.59 -1.09 -18.39
CA ILE A 224 -16.56 0.36 -18.30
C ILE A 224 -17.55 0.82 -17.21
N GLN A 225 -18.80 0.32 -17.23
CA GLN A 225 -19.80 0.64 -16.22
C GLN A 225 -19.32 0.23 -14.81
N GLU A 226 -18.77 -0.97 -14.63
CA GLU A 226 -18.19 -1.43 -13.36
C GLU A 226 -17.10 -0.49 -12.85
N LYS A 227 -16.24 0.04 -13.74
CA LYS A 227 -15.22 1.04 -13.39
C LYS A 227 -15.82 2.35 -12.87
N TYR A 228 -16.89 2.82 -13.49
CA TYR A 228 -17.62 4.00 -13.00
C TYR A 228 -18.25 3.76 -11.63
N VAL A 229 -18.85 2.59 -11.43
CA VAL A 229 -19.42 2.20 -10.12
C VAL A 229 -18.32 2.14 -9.05
N GLU A 230 -17.15 1.58 -9.35
CA GLU A 230 -15.99 1.58 -8.43
C GLU A 230 -15.57 2.99 -8.00
N LYS A 231 -15.77 3.98 -8.84
CA LYS A 231 -15.45 5.39 -8.57
C LYS A 231 -16.60 6.16 -7.90
N GLY A 232 -17.75 5.51 -7.65
CA GLY A 232 -18.92 6.08 -6.96
C GLY A 232 -20.03 6.59 -7.87
N PHE A 233 -19.93 6.37 -9.18
CA PHE A 233 -20.96 6.70 -10.17
C PHE A 233 -21.90 5.51 -10.33
N PHE A 234 -22.65 5.20 -9.28
CA PHE A 234 -23.54 4.04 -9.20
C PHE A 234 -24.61 4.01 -10.30
N LEU A 235 -25.05 5.16 -10.76
CA LEU A 235 -26.07 5.30 -11.80
C LEU A 235 -25.49 5.39 -13.22
N ALA A 236 -24.17 5.27 -13.38
CA ALA A 236 -23.54 5.36 -14.69
C ALA A 236 -24.09 4.29 -15.63
N ASP A 237 -24.45 4.70 -16.82
CA ASP A 237 -24.93 3.84 -17.90
C ASP A 237 -24.01 3.94 -19.12
N VAL A 238 -23.76 2.80 -19.75
CA VAL A 238 -22.89 2.70 -20.93
C VAL A 238 -23.65 2.03 -22.05
N THR A 239 -24.00 2.83 -23.03
CA THR A 239 -24.65 2.35 -24.25
C THR A 239 -23.62 2.25 -25.38
N THR A 240 -23.92 1.44 -26.40
CA THR A 240 -23.05 1.24 -27.54
C THR A 240 -23.74 1.63 -28.83
N ARG A 241 -23.05 2.41 -29.67
CA ARG A 241 -23.48 2.78 -31.02
C ARG A 241 -22.48 2.25 -32.03
N LEU A 242 -22.99 1.68 -33.12
CA LEU A 242 -22.18 1.19 -34.24
C LEU A 242 -22.37 2.12 -35.44
N ASP A 243 -21.36 2.88 -35.78
CA ASP A 243 -21.40 3.80 -36.91
C ASP A 243 -20.77 3.08 -38.14
N ALA A 244 -21.56 2.85 -39.18
CA ALA A 244 -21.10 2.15 -40.41
C ALA A 244 -20.14 3.04 -41.21
N LEU A 245 -19.02 2.48 -41.64
CA LEU A 245 -18.01 3.11 -42.44
C LEU A 245 -17.89 2.41 -43.82
N PRO A 246 -17.26 3.07 -44.81
CA PRO A 246 -16.96 2.44 -46.12
C PRO A 246 -16.15 1.15 -45.92
N ASN A 247 -16.13 0.30 -46.96
CA ASN A 247 -15.34 -0.95 -47.02
C ASN A 247 -15.71 -2.05 -45.99
N ASN A 248 -16.97 -2.09 -45.56
CA ASN A 248 -17.48 -3.05 -44.55
C ASN A 248 -16.71 -2.90 -43.23
N GLU A 249 -16.55 -1.66 -42.77
CA GLU A 249 -15.96 -1.31 -41.46
C GLU A 249 -16.99 -0.62 -40.58
N VAL A 250 -16.72 -0.64 -39.26
CA VAL A 250 -17.55 0.06 -38.28
C VAL A 250 -16.68 0.80 -37.25
N ALA A 251 -17.14 1.95 -36.83
CA ALA A 251 -16.67 2.58 -35.62
C ALA A 251 -17.54 2.10 -34.45
N VAL A 252 -16.93 1.62 -33.39
CA VAL A 252 -17.61 1.25 -32.14
C VAL A 252 -17.54 2.42 -31.20
N VAL A 253 -18.66 3.03 -30.89
CA VAL A 253 -18.77 4.18 -29.98
C VAL A 253 -19.41 3.72 -28.68
N PHE A 254 -18.67 3.83 -27.58
CA PHE A 254 -19.20 3.68 -26.22
C PHE A 254 -19.64 5.03 -25.72
N VAL A 255 -20.94 5.19 -25.52
CA VAL A 255 -21.53 6.43 -25.00
C VAL A 255 -21.81 6.24 -23.54
N VAL A 256 -21.09 7.00 -22.72
CA VAL A 256 -21.18 6.96 -21.26
C VAL A 256 -22.08 8.10 -20.79
N ASN A 257 -23.04 7.78 -19.94
CA ASN A 257 -23.77 8.75 -19.15
C ASN A 257 -23.39 8.57 -17.69
N GLU A 258 -22.51 9.45 -17.21
CA GLU A 258 -21.89 9.29 -15.89
C GLU A 258 -22.85 9.52 -14.73
N HIS A 259 -23.87 10.37 -14.92
CA HIS A 259 -24.75 10.86 -13.87
C HIS A 259 -24.00 11.47 -12.69
N ALA A 260 -24.72 11.82 -11.61
CA ALA A 260 -24.08 12.33 -10.39
C ALA A 260 -23.51 11.20 -9.55
N LYS A 261 -22.40 11.50 -8.86
CA LYS A 261 -21.80 10.58 -7.88
C LYS A 261 -22.79 10.33 -6.74
N VAL A 262 -22.98 9.06 -6.41
CA VAL A 262 -23.90 8.62 -5.36
C VAL A 262 -23.10 8.16 -4.15
N THR A 263 -23.48 8.67 -2.95
CA THR A 263 -22.80 8.32 -1.70
C THR A 263 -23.75 7.63 -0.74
N VAL A 264 -23.22 6.65 0.02
CA VAL A 264 -23.95 6.02 1.13
C VAL A 264 -24.12 7.05 2.25
N LYS A 265 -25.34 7.47 2.50
CA LYS A 265 -25.67 8.47 3.51
C LYS A 265 -25.83 7.86 4.88
N GLU A 266 -26.48 6.71 4.95
CA GLU A 266 -26.81 6.04 6.20
C GLU A 266 -26.98 4.53 5.99
N VAL A 267 -26.42 3.77 6.94
CA VAL A 267 -26.67 2.33 7.08
C VAL A 267 -27.44 2.11 8.38
N ARG A 268 -28.63 1.52 8.28
CA ARG A 268 -29.52 1.22 9.41
C ARG A 268 -29.60 -0.28 9.61
N PHE A 269 -29.58 -0.66 10.86
CA PHE A 269 -29.88 -2.04 11.29
C PHE A 269 -31.21 -2.04 12.03
N VAL A 270 -32.02 -3.05 11.76
CA VAL A 270 -33.32 -3.24 12.41
C VAL A 270 -33.35 -4.62 13.05
N GLY A 271 -33.57 -4.68 14.36
CA GLY A 271 -33.61 -5.93 15.12
C GLY A 271 -32.33 -6.26 15.88
N ASN A 272 -31.24 -5.53 15.68
CA ASN A 272 -29.99 -5.69 16.43
C ASN A 272 -30.15 -5.21 17.89
N LYS A 273 -30.05 -6.12 18.83
CA LYS A 273 -30.11 -5.86 20.30
C LYS A 273 -28.80 -6.19 20.99
N ALA A 274 -28.18 -7.28 20.54
CA ALA A 274 -26.97 -7.84 21.15
C ALA A 274 -25.69 -7.08 20.75
N ILE A 275 -25.65 -6.53 19.53
CA ILE A 275 -24.50 -5.81 19.02
C ILE A 275 -24.90 -4.38 18.72
N PRO A 276 -24.22 -3.38 19.32
CA PRO A 276 -24.48 -1.98 19.03
C PRO A 276 -24.29 -1.64 17.54
N THR A 277 -25.14 -0.77 17.00
CA THR A 277 -25.13 -0.33 15.61
C THR A 277 -23.74 0.16 15.16
N GLU A 278 -23.07 0.95 16.00
CA GLU A 278 -21.73 1.47 15.68
C GLU A 278 -20.69 0.38 15.50
N GLN A 279 -20.79 -0.73 16.24
CA GLN A 279 -19.89 -1.86 16.09
C GLN A 279 -20.18 -2.67 14.81
N LEU A 280 -21.45 -2.79 14.42
CA LEU A 280 -21.84 -3.39 13.15
C LEU A 280 -21.32 -2.55 11.97
N LYS A 281 -21.55 -1.22 12.02
CA LYS A 281 -21.03 -0.27 11.00
C LYS A 281 -19.50 -0.31 10.90
N GLY A 282 -18.81 -0.35 12.04
CA GLY A 282 -17.35 -0.42 12.08
C GLY A 282 -16.75 -1.70 11.48
N ALA A 283 -17.51 -2.79 11.44
CA ALA A 283 -17.07 -4.05 10.84
C ALA A 283 -17.27 -4.10 9.32
N MET A 284 -18.17 -3.26 8.76
CA MET A 284 -18.49 -3.26 7.33
C MET A 284 -17.40 -2.60 6.49
N ILE A 285 -17.22 -3.10 5.27
CA ILE A 285 -16.41 -2.48 4.21
C ILE A 285 -17.16 -1.27 3.64
N THR A 286 -18.49 -1.41 3.46
CA THR A 286 -19.38 -0.34 3.01
C THR A 286 -19.59 0.65 4.15
N GLN A 287 -19.01 1.84 4.03
CA GLN A 287 -19.09 2.88 5.07
C GLN A 287 -19.90 4.07 4.62
N GLU A 288 -20.47 4.80 5.59
CA GLU A 288 -21.15 6.06 5.36
C GLU A 288 -20.17 7.13 4.86
N GLY A 289 -20.63 7.99 3.98
CA GLY A 289 -19.86 9.15 3.52
C GLY A 289 -19.63 10.15 4.65
N ASN A 290 -18.39 10.61 4.78
CA ASN A 290 -17.98 11.60 5.75
C ASN A 290 -17.36 12.84 5.05
N PHE A 291 -16.99 13.86 5.82
CA PHE A 291 -16.38 15.07 5.28
C PHE A 291 -15.12 14.80 4.43
N PHE A 292 -14.40 13.73 4.70
CA PHE A 292 -13.16 13.36 3.99
C PHE A 292 -13.39 12.38 2.82
N SER A 293 -14.65 12.08 2.49
CA SER A 293 -14.97 11.13 1.39
C SER A 293 -14.47 11.59 0.01
N PHE A 294 -14.15 12.86 -0.16
CA PHE A 294 -13.54 13.38 -1.39
C PHE A 294 -12.07 12.94 -1.57
N LEU A 295 -11.41 12.54 -0.48
CA LEU A 295 -10.03 12.03 -0.48
C LEU A 295 -9.95 10.50 -0.35
N THR A 296 -11.04 9.86 0.06
CA THR A 296 -11.11 8.42 0.30
C THR A 296 -12.24 7.81 -0.53
N SER A 297 -12.28 6.49 -0.64
CA SER A 297 -13.44 5.79 -1.22
C SER A 297 -14.59 5.60 -0.22
N ALA A 298 -14.52 6.18 0.99
CA ALA A 298 -15.58 6.10 1.99
C ALA A 298 -16.89 6.72 1.44
N GLY A 299 -17.99 6.07 1.71
CA GLY A 299 -19.29 6.47 1.17
C GLY A 299 -19.59 5.97 -0.24
N THR A 300 -18.67 5.28 -0.92
CA THR A 300 -18.96 4.68 -2.23
C THR A 300 -19.68 3.35 -2.04
N TYR A 301 -20.86 3.20 -2.64
CA TYR A 301 -21.57 1.93 -2.66
C TYR A 301 -21.01 1.01 -3.76
N ARG A 302 -20.68 -0.22 -3.37
CA ARG A 302 -20.22 -1.28 -4.27
C ARG A 302 -20.96 -2.58 -3.91
N GLU A 303 -21.61 -3.18 -4.88
CA GLU A 303 -22.41 -4.39 -4.67
C GLU A 303 -21.55 -5.57 -4.21
N ASP A 304 -20.33 -5.73 -4.76
CA ASP A 304 -19.39 -6.79 -4.37
C ASP A 304 -18.84 -6.61 -2.94
N ALA A 305 -18.65 -5.37 -2.49
CA ALA A 305 -18.25 -5.05 -1.13
C ALA A 305 -19.41 -5.31 -0.15
N PHE A 306 -20.61 -4.84 -0.50
CA PHE A 306 -21.80 -5.05 0.31
C PHE A 306 -22.18 -6.54 0.47
N ALA A 307 -22.02 -7.35 -0.57
CA ALA A 307 -22.21 -8.80 -0.48
C ALA A 307 -21.20 -9.44 0.50
N ARG A 308 -19.97 -8.94 0.58
CA ARG A 308 -19.00 -9.38 1.59
C ARG A 308 -19.34 -8.91 2.99
N ASP A 309 -19.94 -7.73 3.13
CA ASP A 309 -20.34 -7.18 4.43
C ASP A 309 -21.35 -8.10 5.15
N GLU A 310 -22.27 -8.73 4.41
CA GLU A 310 -23.21 -9.69 4.98
C GLU A 310 -22.47 -10.87 5.64
N TYR A 311 -21.42 -11.41 4.99
CA TYR A 311 -20.60 -12.49 5.58
C TYR A 311 -19.80 -12.01 6.79
N VAL A 312 -19.30 -10.78 6.77
CA VAL A 312 -18.57 -10.19 7.90
C VAL A 312 -19.50 -10.01 9.10
N LEU A 313 -20.68 -9.45 8.88
CA LEU A 313 -21.69 -9.27 9.92
C LEU A 313 -22.16 -10.61 10.51
N GLN A 314 -22.40 -11.59 9.66
CA GLN A 314 -22.74 -12.94 10.11
C GLN A 314 -21.63 -13.55 10.96
N GLY A 315 -20.37 -13.39 10.53
CA GLY A 315 -19.18 -13.80 11.31
C GLY A 315 -19.13 -13.16 12.70
N LEU A 316 -19.44 -11.87 12.78
CA LEU A 316 -19.45 -11.11 14.04
C LEU A 316 -20.50 -11.62 15.03
N TYR A 317 -21.69 -12.02 14.54
CA TYR A 317 -22.71 -12.66 15.36
C TYR A 317 -22.33 -14.07 15.78
N TYR A 318 -21.72 -14.87 14.89
CA TYR A 318 -21.23 -16.21 15.22
C TYR A 318 -20.12 -16.16 16.28
N ASP A 319 -19.31 -15.12 16.29
CA ASP A 319 -18.28 -14.92 17.30
C ASP A 319 -18.84 -14.57 18.70
N ARG A 320 -20.14 -14.20 18.75
CA ARG A 320 -20.88 -13.96 19.99
C ARG A 320 -21.90 -15.05 20.34
N GLY A 321 -21.84 -16.17 19.64
CA GLY A 321 -22.66 -17.34 19.92
C GLY A 321 -24.06 -17.36 19.26
N TYR A 322 -24.37 -16.41 18.39
CA TYR A 322 -25.64 -16.34 17.68
C TYR A 322 -25.62 -17.23 16.44
N LEU A 323 -25.80 -18.55 16.63
CA LEU A 323 -25.65 -19.55 15.55
C LEU A 323 -26.76 -19.49 14.50
N TYR A 324 -27.95 -19.00 14.85
CA TYR A 324 -29.10 -18.95 13.97
C TYR A 324 -29.46 -17.52 13.52
N VAL A 325 -28.50 -16.59 13.57
CA VAL A 325 -28.72 -15.25 13.07
C VAL A 325 -29.12 -15.28 11.59
N LYS A 326 -30.14 -14.50 11.24
CA LYS A 326 -30.63 -14.36 9.87
C LYS A 326 -30.63 -12.91 9.46
N PHE A 327 -30.08 -12.66 8.28
CA PHE A 327 -30.16 -11.35 7.64
C PHE A 327 -31.30 -11.37 6.64
N GLY A 328 -32.26 -10.46 6.78
CA GLY A 328 -33.29 -10.26 5.79
C GLY A 328 -32.74 -9.52 4.57
N LYS A 329 -33.47 -9.53 3.47
CA LYS A 329 -33.05 -8.79 2.28
C LYS A 329 -32.88 -7.30 2.61
N ALA A 330 -31.67 -6.78 2.38
CA ALA A 330 -31.38 -5.37 2.58
C ALA A 330 -32.23 -4.50 1.65
N ALA A 331 -32.87 -3.46 2.20
CA ALA A 331 -33.54 -2.44 1.42
C ALA A 331 -32.53 -1.35 1.08
N ILE A 332 -32.33 -1.13 -0.22
CA ILE A 332 -31.43 -0.09 -0.75
C ILE A 332 -32.31 0.95 -1.41
N GLU A 333 -32.39 2.13 -0.81
CA GLU A 333 -33.24 3.23 -1.24
C GLU A 333 -32.38 4.40 -1.73
N LEU A 334 -32.73 4.94 -2.90
CA LEU A 334 -32.10 6.10 -3.47
C LEU A 334 -32.88 7.36 -3.08
N SER A 335 -32.19 8.40 -2.67
CA SER A 335 -32.82 9.69 -2.38
C SER A 335 -33.52 10.29 -3.65
N PRO A 336 -34.56 11.14 -3.50
CA PRO A 336 -35.25 11.75 -4.63
C PRO A 336 -34.33 12.54 -5.57
N ASP A 337 -33.27 13.16 -5.04
CA ASP A 337 -32.25 13.88 -5.79
C ASP A 337 -31.17 12.99 -6.41
N ARG A 338 -31.27 11.65 -6.21
CA ARG A 338 -30.35 10.62 -6.72
C ARG A 338 -28.89 10.79 -6.29
N ARG A 339 -28.62 11.48 -5.17
CA ARG A 339 -27.26 11.72 -4.65
C ARG A 339 -26.89 10.81 -3.50
N PHE A 340 -27.88 10.24 -2.79
CA PHE A 340 -27.65 9.47 -1.58
C PHE A 340 -28.33 8.10 -1.63
N ILE A 341 -27.66 7.11 -1.05
CA ILE A 341 -28.17 5.77 -0.81
C ILE A 341 -28.41 5.61 0.70
N PHE A 342 -29.56 5.05 1.06
CA PHE A 342 -29.90 4.58 2.39
C PHE A 342 -29.97 3.06 2.34
N ILE A 343 -29.29 2.38 3.25
CA ILE A 343 -29.26 0.92 3.32
C ILE A 343 -29.91 0.50 4.63
N THR A 344 -30.97 -0.30 4.59
CA THR A 344 -31.60 -0.85 5.80
C THR A 344 -31.46 -2.35 5.79
N ILE A 345 -30.82 -2.92 6.84
CA ILE A 345 -30.54 -4.33 6.99
C ILE A 345 -31.36 -4.90 8.16
N PRO A 346 -32.39 -5.70 7.90
CA PRO A 346 -33.13 -6.35 8.97
C PRO A 346 -32.35 -7.56 9.47
N ILE A 347 -32.29 -7.72 10.80
CA ILE A 347 -31.55 -8.77 11.49
C ILE A 347 -32.50 -9.48 12.46
N ASP A 348 -32.55 -10.81 12.38
CA ASP A 348 -33.14 -11.68 13.40
C ASP A 348 -31.97 -12.40 14.10
N GLU A 349 -31.63 -11.92 15.30
CA GLU A 349 -30.42 -12.38 16.01
C GLU A 349 -30.54 -13.82 16.51
N GLY A 350 -31.76 -14.24 16.83
CA GLY A 350 -32.00 -15.51 17.54
C GLY A 350 -31.45 -15.49 18.97
N ASP A 351 -31.18 -16.65 19.50
CA ASP A 351 -30.64 -16.85 20.85
C ASP A 351 -29.12 -17.10 20.81
N PRO A 352 -28.39 -16.68 21.83
CA PRO A 352 -26.97 -16.98 21.95
C PRO A 352 -26.75 -18.36 22.59
N TYR A 353 -25.73 -19.07 22.12
CA TYR A 353 -25.36 -20.42 22.54
C TYR A 353 -24.01 -20.41 23.27
N ASP A 354 -23.94 -21.21 24.35
CA ASP A 354 -22.74 -21.45 25.14
C ASP A 354 -22.20 -22.86 24.88
N ILE A 355 -20.90 -23.07 25.09
CA ILE A 355 -20.27 -24.37 24.91
C ILE A 355 -20.46 -25.18 26.19
N ALA A 356 -21.17 -26.32 26.12
CA ALA A 356 -21.33 -27.18 27.27
C ALA A 356 -20.15 -28.15 27.42
N LYS A 357 -19.70 -28.74 26.32
CA LYS A 357 -18.63 -29.73 26.31
C LYS A 357 -17.66 -29.49 25.15
N VAL A 358 -16.38 -29.77 25.42
CA VAL A 358 -15.34 -29.82 24.35
C VAL A 358 -14.63 -31.17 24.48
N ASP A 359 -14.59 -31.91 23.39
CA ASP A 359 -13.98 -33.25 23.35
C ASP A 359 -13.11 -33.45 22.10
N VAL A 360 -12.35 -34.53 22.06
CA VAL A 360 -11.53 -34.97 20.93
C VAL A 360 -11.80 -36.46 20.67
N ALA A 361 -11.84 -36.84 19.38
CA ALA A 361 -12.08 -38.20 18.93
C ALA A 361 -11.24 -38.51 17.68
N GLY A 362 -11.21 -39.78 17.28
CA GLY A 362 -10.51 -40.25 16.08
C GLY A 362 -9.06 -40.66 16.31
N ASP A 363 -8.21 -40.44 15.30
CA ASP A 363 -6.79 -40.86 15.28
C ASP A 363 -5.91 -39.91 16.09
N MET A 364 -5.80 -40.08 17.40
CA MET A 364 -5.02 -39.22 18.28
C MET A 364 -3.51 -39.56 18.23
N LEU A 365 -2.67 -38.55 17.91
CA LEU A 365 -1.20 -38.64 17.99
C LEU A 365 -0.64 -38.10 19.31
N GLU A 366 -1.40 -37.31 20.02
CA GLU A 366 -1.08 -36.73 21.31
C GLU A 366 -2.12 -37.11 22.34
N PRO A 367 -1.80 -37.12 23.65
CA PRO A 367 -2.78 -37.33 24.69
C PRO A 367 -3.94 -36.35 24.61
N ARG A 368 -5.15 -36.81 24.93
CA ARG A 368 -6.39 -36.01 24.89
C ARG A 368 -6.24 -34.69 25.64
N GLU A 369 -5.66 -34.73 26.83
CA GLU A 369 -5.46 -33.56 27.68
C GLU A 369 -4.52 -32.52 27.04
N SER A 370 -3.51 -32.99 26.28
CA SER A 370 -2.57 -32.12 25.54
C SER A 370 -3.32 -31.38 24.42
N LEU A 371 -4.12 -32.10 23.60
CA LEU A 371 -4.88 -31.50 22.49
C LEU A 371 -5.93 -30.49 23.00
N LEU A 372 -6.66 -30.85 24.06
CA LEU A 372 -7.61 -29.94 24.71
C LEU A 372 -6.94 -28.75 25.40
N GLY A 373 -5.67 -28.92 25.83
CA GLY A 373 -4.85 -27.83 26.36
C GLY A 373 -4.50 -26.77 25.32
N ILE A 374 -4.27 -27.19 24.06
CA ILE A 374 -3.95 -26.32 22.92
C ILE A 374 -5.18 -25.51 22.46
N ALA A 375 -6.37 -26.14 22.50
CA ALA A 375 -7.60 -25.49 22.06
C ALA A 375 -7.93 -24.25 22.90
N GLN A 376 -8.29 -23.15 22.26
CA GLN A 376 -8.72 -21.90 22.89
C GLN A 376 -10.19 -21.96 23.35
N VAL A 377 -10.99 -22.75 22.63
CA VAL A 377 -12.40 -22.99 22.97
C VAL A 377 -12.51 -23.83 24.24
N LYS A 378 -13.25 -23.33 25.24
CA LYS A 378 -13.39 -23.98 26.55
C LYS A 378 -14.85 -24.18 26.92
N PRO A 379 -15.19 -25.24 27.69
CA PRO A 379 -16.54 -25.42 28.26
C PRO A 379 -16.91 -24.23 29.13
N GLY A 380 -18.18 -23.80 29.09
CA GLY A 380 -18.73 -22.68 29.83
C GLY A 380 -18.51 -21.32 29.19
N GLU A 381 -17.76 -21.23 28.08
CA GLU A 381 -17.62 -20.00 27.31
C GLU A 381 -18.71 -19.87 26.24
N ARG A 382 -18.95 -18.60 25.81
CA ARG A 382 -19.78 -18.28 24.67
C ARG A 382 -19.19 -18.91 23.40
N PHE A 383 -20.03 -19.56 22.55
CA PHE A 383 -19.56 -20.06 21.27
C PHE A 383 -18.93 -18.94 20.43
N ASN A 384 -17.78 -19.22 19.86
CA ASN A 384 -17.05 -18.28 19.02
C ASN A 384 -16.46 -18.99 17.80
N ARG A 385 -16.95 -18.64 16.60
CA ARG A 385 -16.57 -19.30 15.35
C ARG A 385 -15.11 -19.04 15.00
N SER A 386 -14.61 -17.83 15.22
CA SER A 386 -13.21 -17.49 14.91
C SER A 386 -12.24 -18.25 15.81
N LYS A 387 -12.54 -18.42 17.10
CA LYS A 387 -11.77 -19.30 18.00
C LYS A 387 -11.78 -20.74 17.50
N LEU A 388 -12.97 -21.28 17.15
CA LEU A 388 -13.11 -22.64 16.61
C LEU A 388 -12.28 -22.83 15.33
N GLN A 389 -12.36 -21.92 14.38
CA GLN A 389 -11.57 -22.01 13.13
C GLN A 389 -10.07 -21.98 13.40
N ARG A 390 -9.62 -21.14 14.35
CA ARG A 390 -8.22 -21.09 14.77
C ARG A 390 -7.80 -22.42 15.41
N ASP A 391 -8.62 -22.99 16.30
CA ASP A 391 -8.34 -24.26 16.95
C ASP A 391 -8.24 -25.40 15.92
N LEU A 392 -9.16 -25.48 14.95
CA LEU A 392 -9.09 -26.44 13.85
C LEU A 392 -7.76 -26.33 13.09
N GLN A 393 -7.31 -25.11 12.82
CA GLN A 393 -6.03 -24.87 12.15
C GLN A 393 -4.85 -25.30 13.03
N VAL A 394 -4.79 -24.85 14.28
CA VAL A 394 -3.67 -25.14 15.19
C VAL A 394 -3.59 -26.63 15.50
N LEU A 395 -4.73 -27.28 15.79
CA LEU A 395 -4.79 -28.71 16.02
C LEU A 395 -4.41 -29.51 14.76
N GLY A 396 -4.84 -29.05 13.58
CA GLY A 396 -4.41 -29.61 12.31
C GLY A 396 -2.90 -29.44 12.05
N ASP A 397 -2.34 -28.28 12.39
CA ASP A 397 -0.91 -28.01 12.24
C ASP A 397 -0.06 -28.93 13.13
N VAL A 398 -0.52 -29.30 14.33
CA VAL A 398 0.17 -30.29 15.21
C VAL A 398 0.43 -31.62 14.49
N TYR A 399 -0.53 -32.09 13.69
CA TYR A 399 -0.38 -33.33 12.92
C TYR A 399 0.46 -33.09 11.65
N LYS A 400 0.17 -32.00 10.93
CA LYS A 400 0.86 -31.65 9.68
C LYS A 400 2.35 -31.40 9.91
N ASP A 401 2.74 -30.81 11.03
CA ASP A 401 4.13 -30.55 11.37
C ASP A 401 4.90 -31.84 11.78
N LYS A 402 4.19 -32.91 12.04
CA LYS A 402 4.75 -34.26 12.25
C LYS A 402 4.80 -35.10 10.97
N GLY A 403 4.49 -34.51 9.81
CA GLY A 403 4.55 -35.16 8.50
C GLY A 403 3.23 -35.72 7.97
N TYR A 404 2.13 -35.62 8.70
CA TYR A 404 0.82 -36.11 8.25
C TYR A 404 0.13 -35.08 7.37
N ALA A 405 0.57 -34.97 6.11
CA ALA A 405 0.11 -33.92 5.17
C ALA A 405 -1.41 -33.93 4.93
N TYR A 406 -2.02 -35.10 4.95
CA TYR A 406 -3.44 -35.29 4.73
C TYR A 406 -4.26 -35.28 6.02
N ALA A 407 -3.63 -34.93 7.14
CA ALA A 407 -4.34 -34.80 8.40
C ALA A 407 -5.46 -33.77 8.31
N ASN A 408 -6.64 -34.17 8.74
CA ASN A 408 -7.81 -33.34 8.79
C ASN A 408 -8.42 -33.36 10.19
N VAL A 409 -8.86 -32.20 10.65
CA VAL A 409 -9.59 -32.02 11.91
C VAL A 409 -10.95 -31.44 11.57
N THR A 410 -12.01 -32.19 11.78
CA THR A 410 -13.36 -31.74 11.53
C THR A 410 -14.10 -31.50 12.85
N PRO A 411 -14.83 -30.37 12.98
CA PRO A 411 -15.66 -30.15 14.16
C PRO A 411 -16.95 -30.92 13.97
N ASP A 412 -17.30 -31.72 14.97
CA ASP A 412 -18.62 -32.29 15.14
C ASP A 412 -19.33 -31.46 16.22
N THR A 413 -20.48 -30.88 15.86
CA THR A 413 -21.21 -29.91 16.70
C THR A 413 -22.65 -30.43 16.95
N GLU A 414 -22.95 -30.75 18.18
CA GLU A 414 -24.31 -31.11 18.62
C GLU A 414 -24.95 -29.92 19.34
N VAL A 415 -26.04 -29.42 18.74
CA VAL A 415 -26.70 -28.19 19.23
C VAL A 415 -27.94 -28.58 20.04
N HIS A 416 -27.98 -28.18 21.30
CA HIS A 416 -29.08 -28.40 22.24
C HIS A 416 -29.93 -27.12 22.35
N ALA A 417 -31.04 -27.09 21.60
CA ALA A 417 -31.89 -25.89 21.52
C ALA A 417 -32.57 -25.55 22.87
N ASP A 418 -32.92 -26.59 23.65
CA ASP A 418 -33.60 -26.43 24.94
C ASP A 418 -32.73 -25.76 26.00
N THR A 419 -31.44 -26.11 26.03
CA THR A 419 -30.46 -25.56 26.98
C THR A 419 -29.65 -24.40 26.41
N LYS A 420 -29.78 -24.11 25.11
CA LYS A 420 -28.99 -23.12 24.35
C LYS A 420 -27.50 -23.39 24.49
N THR A 421 -27.12 -24.66 24.37
CA THR A 421 -25.72 -25.09 24.47
C THR A 421 -25.30 -25.89 23.26
N VAL A 422 -23.96 -25.94 23.04
CA VAL A 422 -23.30 -26.69 21.96
C VAL A 422 -22.27 -27.64 22.56
N ASP A 423 -22.34 -28.92 22.22
CA ASP A 423 -21.25 -29.86 22.45
C ASP A 423 -20.38 -29.91 21.22
N LEU A 424 -19.06 -29.76 21.41
CA LEU A 424 -18.06 -29.68 20.33
C LEU A 424 -17.11 -30.86 20.46
N THR A 425 -16.99 -31.66 19.41
CA THR A 425 -16.01 -32.74 19.34
C THR A 425 -15.08 -32.50 18.12
N PHE A 426 -13.76 -32.38 18.38
CA PHE A 426 -12.76 -32.34 17.31
C PHE A 426 -12.42 -33.75 16.85
N ASN A 427 -12.83 -34.11 15.64
CA ASN A 427 -12.63 -35.45 15.08
C ASN A 427 -11.38 -35.46 14.20
N PHE A 428 -10.37 -36.26 14.58
CA PHE A 428 -9.06 -36.32 13.93
C PHE A 428 -8.98 -37.51 12.96
N SER A 429 -8.50 -37.21 11.74
CA SER A 429 -8.09 -38.22 10.76
C SER A 429 -6.65 -37.88 10.35
N LYS A 430 -5.68 -38.75 10.69
CA LYS A 430 -4.26 -38.46 10.50
C LYS A 430 -3.76 -38.67 9.08
N GLY A 431 -4.32 -39.62 8.34
CA GLY A 431 -3.81 -40.00 7.03
C GLY A 431 -2.42 -40.63 7.07
N ASN A 432 -1.69 -40.60 5.96
CA ASN A 432 -0.36 -41.17 5.84
C ASN A 432 0.75 -40.14 6.16
N LEU A 433 1.89 -40.67 6.61
CA LEU A 433 3.11 -39.88 6.76
C LEU A 433 3.68 -39.58 5.37
N VAL A 434 4.06 -38.32 5.13
CA VAL A 434 4.48 -37.83 3.81
C VAL A 434 5.80 -37.07 3.91
N THR A 435 6.69 -37.36 2.97
CA THR A 435 7.95 -36.65 2.78
C THR A 435 7.88 -35.77 1.52
N ILE A 436 8.60 -34.65 1.54
CA ILE A 436 8.70 -33.75 0.39
C ILE A 436 9.71 -34.34 -0.60
N GLU A 437 9.24 -34.78 -1.75
CA GLU A 437 10.08 -35.33 -2.80
C GLU A 437 10.82 -34.25 -3.58
N LYS A 438 10.11 -33.17 -3.93
CA LYS A 438 10.63 -32.08 -4.77
C LYS A 438 9.90 -30.78 -4.48
N ILE A 439 10.63 -29.66 -4.61
CA ILE A 439 10.05 -28.31 -4.57
C ILE A 439 10.26 -27.68 -5.95
N GLU A 440 9.16 -27.39 -6.64
CA GLU A 440 9.15 -26.80 -7.99
C GLU A 440 8.73 -25.32 -7.93
N MET A 441 9.52 -24.46 -8.58
CA MET A 441 9.20 -23.03 -8.72
C MET A 441 8.60 -22.79 -10.12
N VAL A 442 7.43 -22.17 -10.19
CA VAL A 442 6.71 -21.92 -11.44
C VAL A 442 6.33 -20.44 -11.53
N GLY A 443 6.56 -19.85 -12.72
CA GLY A 443 6.20 -18.45 -12.99
C GLY A 443 7.33 -17.44 -12.73
N ASN A 444 8.50 -17.87 -12.25
CA ASN A 444 9.66 -17.03 -12.00
C ASN A 444 10.49 -16.79 -13.27
N SER A 445 9.98 -15.96 -14.19
CA SER A 445 10.66 -15.66 -15.45
C SER A 445 11.87 -14.73 -15.30
N LYS A 446 11.84 -13.84 -14.32
CA LYS A 446 12.90 -12.85 -14.01
C LYS A 446 13.64 -13.19 -12.72
N THR A 447 12.89 -13.55 -11.67
CA THR A 447 13.46 -13.85 -10.34
C THR A 447 14.13 -15.21 -10.37
N ARG A 448 15.36 -15.28 -9.90
CA ARG A 448 16.13 -16.53 -9.83
C ARG A 448 15.52 -17.46 -8.78
N ASP A 449 15.52 -18.77 -9.06
CA ASP A 449 15.01 -19.81 -8.15
C ASP A 449 15.59 -19.67 -6.73
N LYS A 450 16.89 -19.45 -6.60
CA LYS A 450 17.54 -19.32 -5.30
C LYS A 450 16.98 -18.19 -4.42
N VAL A 451 16.43 -17.11 -5.01
CA VAL A 451 15.84 -15.98 -4.27
C VAL A 451 14.55 -16.40 -3.58
N ILE A 452 13.79 -17.29 -4.21
CA ILE A 452 12.54 -17.83 -3.66
C ILE A 452 12.86 -18.95 -2.70
N ARG A 453 13.74 -19.86 -3.10
CA ARG A 453 14.11 -21.07 -2.37
C ARG A 453 14.69 -20.78 -1.00
N ARG A 454 15.50 -19.74 -0.85
CA ARG A 454 16.08 -19.33 0.46
C ARG A 454 15.04 -18.84 1.48
N GLU A 455 13.85 -18.43 1.01
CA GLU A 455 12.74 -18.06 1.88
C GLU A 455 11.89 -19.25 2.33
N MET A 456 12.12 -20.43 1.74
CA MET A 456 11.44 -21.65 2.15
C MET A 456 11.91 -22.11 3.54
N ARG A 457 10.98 -22.63 4.33
CA ARG A 457 11.23 -23.24 5.65
C ARG A 457 11.04 -24.77 5.61
N ILE A 458 11.02 -25.32 4.42
CA ILE A 458 10.95 -26.74 4.11
C ILE A 458 12.00 -27.05 3.04
N ASN A 459 12.55 -28.24 3.08
CA ASN A 459 13.53 -28.72 2.10
C ASN A 459 13.06 -30.04 1.47
N GLU A 460 13.65 -30.39 0.36
CA GLU A 460 13.48 -31.70 -0.27
C GLU A 460 14.06 -32.80 0.64
N GLY A 461 13.29 -33.83 0.88
CA GLY A 461 13.60 -34.90 1.82
C GLY A 461 13.05 -34.70 3.24
N ASP A 462 12.62 -33.52 3.62
CA ASP A 462 12.01 -33.25 4.92
C ASP A 462 10.62 -33.90 5.02
N LEU A 463 10.15 -34.17 6.23
CA LEU A 463 8.74 -34.45 6.48
C LEU A 463 7.89 -33.24 6.14
N TYR A 464 6.68 -33.48 5.68
CA TYR A 464 5.74 -32.41 5.44
C TYR A 464 5.49 -31.56 6.70
N SER A 465 5.46 -30.25 6.55
CA SER A 465 5.13 -29.30 7.62
C SER A 465 4.16 -28.23 7.13
N GLY A 466 2.97 -28.21 7.69
CA GLY A 466 1.95 -27.20 7.38
C GLY A 466 2.38 -25.80 7.80
N THR A 467 2.98 -25.68 8.98
CA THR A 467 3.57 -24.43 9.47
C THR A 467 4.75 -24.00 8.59
N GLY A 468 5.63 -24.94 8.19
CA GLY A 468 6.73 -24.66 7.28
C GLY A 468 6.27 -24.07 5.95
N ILE A 469 5.22 -24.61 5.33
CA ILE A 469 4.63 -24.11 4.09
C ILE A 469 4.02 -22.71 4.29
N ARG A 470 3.24 -22.51 5.36
CA ARG A 470 2.60 -21.22 5.65
C ARG A 470 3.64 -20.12 5.90
N VAL A 471 4.67 -20.39 6.68
CA VAL A 471 5.77 -19.45 6.92
C VAL A 471 6.54 -19.17 5.63
N SER A 472 6.82 -20.19 4.82
CA SER A 472 7.43 -20.02 3.50
C SER A 472 6.61 -19.09 2.60
N LYS A 473 5.30 -19.31 2.50
CA LYS A 473 4.41 -18.43 1.73
C LYS A 473 4.45 -16.98 2.24
N ALA A 474 4.40 -16.78 3.55
CA ALA A 474 4.46 -15.45 4.15
C ALA A 474 5.79 -14.75 3.85
N ARG A 475 6.92 -15.45 3.96
CA ARG A 475 8.26 -14.92 3.67
C ARG A 475 8.44 -14.57 2.19
N ILE A 476 8.01 -15.43 1.27
CA ILE A 476 8.06 -15.17 -0.18
C ILE A 476 7.17 -13.97 -0.52
N THR A 477 5.97 -13.89 0.06
CA THR A 477 5.07 -12.74 -0.13
C THR A 477 5.68 -11.44 0.41
N ALA A 478 6.38 -11.51 1.54
CA ALA A 478 7.05 -10.37 2.18
C ALA A 478 8.20 -9.79 1.35
N LEU A 479 8.77 -10.53 0.38
CA LEU A 479 9.74 -9.98 -0.57
C LEU A 479 9.15 -8.84 -1.41
N GLY A 480 7.83 -8.82 -1.62
CA GLY A 480 7.15 -7.78 -2.37
C GLY A 480 7.42 -7.79 -3.89
N PHE A 481 7.94 -8.89 -4.44
CA PHE A 481 8.28 -9.04 -5.87
C PHE A 481 7.15 -9.64 -6.70
N PHE A 482 6.11 -10.15 -6.05
CA PHE A 482 5.05 -10.95 -6.65
C PHE A 482 3.66 -10.34 -6.40
N ASP A 483 2.77 -10.43 -7.38
CA ASP A 483 1.34 -10.10 -7.24
C ASP A 483 0.61 -11.20 -6.46
N SER A 484 0.95 -12.46 -6.75
CA SER A 484 0.41 -13.61 -6.04
C SER A 484 1.49 -14.66 -5.80
N VAL A 485 1.37 -15.33 -4.66
CA VAL A 485 2.20 -16.47 -4.26
C VAL A 485 1.25 -17.57 -3.81
N GLU A 486 1.27 -18.68 -4.51
CA GLU A 486 0.50 -19.87 -4.15
C GLU A 486 1.43 -21.05 -3.96
N ILE A 487 1.25 -21.77 -2.87
CA ILE A 487 1.99 -23.01 -2.64
C ILE A 487 0.98 -24.16 -2.69
N ASN A 488 1.05 -24.90 -3.77
CA ASN A 488 0.21 -26.04 -4.04
C ASN A 488 0.97 -27.32 -3.75
N THR A 489 0.25 -28.34 -3.36
CA THR A 489 0.81 -29.66 -3.11
C THR A 489 0.17 -30.69 -4.02
N ARG A 490 0.97 -31.55 -4.63
CA ARG A 490 0.49 -32.66 -5.44
C ARG A 490 1.18 -33.96 -5.07
N ARG A 491 0.53 -35.08 -5.32
CA ARG A 491 1.09 -36.41 -5.07
C ARG A 491 2.41 -36.61 -5.83
N GLY A 492 3.40 -37.18 -5.17
CA GLY A 492 4.69 -37.54 -5.74
C GLY A 492 4.71 -38.91 -6.42
N SER A 493 5.88 -39.50 -6.49
CA SER A 493 6.11 -40.83 -7.11
C SER A 493 5.45 -41.98 -6.37
N SER A 494 5.13 -41.81 -5.10
CA SER A 494 4.43 -42.79 -4.22
C SER A 494 3.51 -42.04 -3.23
N ASP A 495 2.64 -42.79 -2.52
CA ASP A 495 1.63 -42.21 -1.60
C ASP A 495 2.24 -41.53 -0.35
N ASP A 496 3.47 -41.87 -0.03
CA ASP A 496 4.26 -41.29 1.06
C ASP A 496 5.12 -40.11 0.60
N LYS A 497 4.99 -39.68 -0.67
CA LYS A 497 5.77 -38.59 -1.25
C LYS A 497 4.89 -37.49 -1.82
N MET A 498 5.37 -36.28 -1.70
CA MET A 498 4.65 -35.07 -2.14
C MET A 498 5.57 -34.14 -2.89
N ILE A 499 5.06 -33.55 -3.95
CA ILE A 499 5.69 -32.46 -4.68
C ILE A 499 5.03 -31.16 -4.24
N VAL A 500 5.86 -30.20 -3.83
CA VAL A 500 5.43 -28.85 -3.47
C VAL A 500 5.69 -27.92 -4.65
N GLU A 501 4.66 -27.35 -5.21
CA GLU A 501 4.72 -26.38 -6.30
C GLU A 501 4.50 -24.98 -5.75
N VAL A 502 5.50 -24.12 -5.94
CA VAL A 502 5.44 -22.69 -5.60
C VAL A 502 5.12 -21.92 -6.88
N ALA A 503 3.84 -21.62 -7.10
CA ALA A 503 3.36 -20.85 -8.22
C ALA A 503 3.36 -19.36 -7.88
N ILE A 504 4.08 -18.58 -8.67
CA ILE A 504 4.21 -17.13 -8.46
C ILE A 504 3.82 -16.35 -9.71
N LYS A 505 3.30 -15.16 -9.49
CA LYS A 505 3.06 -14.17 -10.55
C LYS A 505 3.90 -12.95 -10.25
N GLU A 506 4.91 -12.70 -11.07
CA GLU A 506 5.83 -11.57 -10.89
C GLU A 506 5.16 -10.24 -11.21
N LYS A 507 5.50 -9.21 -10.45
CA LYS A 507 5.11 -7.83 -10.72
C LYS A 507 6.30 -6.95 -11.06
N LEU A 508 6.01 -5.73 -11.53
CA LEU A 508 7.04 -4.71 -11.70
C LEU A 508 7.57 -4.30 -10.32
N THR A 509 8.91 -4.34 -10.14
CA THR A 509 9.59 -4.06 -8.88
C THR A 509 10.31 -2.71 -8.88
N GLY A 510 10.21 -1.94 -9.97
CA GLY A 510 10.65 -0.56 -10.04
C GLY A 510 9.62 0.36 -9.41
N THR A 511 10.05 1.27 -8.55
CA THR A 511 9.19 2.29 -7.93
C THR A 511 9.80 3.67 -8.13
N PHE A 512 8.96 4.63 -8.48
CA PHE A 512 9.30 6.03 -8.51
C PHE A 512 8.37 6.77 -7.55
N GLN A 513 8.96 7.49 -6.60
CA GLN A 513 8.23 8.21 -5.57
C GLN A 513 8.67 9.67 -5.58
N VAL A 514 7.72 10.58 -5.53
CA VAL A 514 7.94 12.01 -5.35
C VAL A 514 7.10 12.45 -4.15
N GLY A 515 7.71 13.17 -3.25
CA GLY A 515 7.06 13.69 -2.07
C GLY A 515 7.43 15.16 -1.85
N PHE A 516 6.47 15.91 -1.34
CA PHE A 516 6.66 17.28 -0.88
C PHE A 516 6.17 17.35 0.56
N GLY A 517 6.84 18.12 1.36
CA GLY A 517 6.46 18.30 2.74
C GLY A 517 6.85 19.67 3.27
N PHE A 518 6.42 19.93 4.49
CA PHE A 518 6.77 21.11 5.24
C PHE A 518 7.10 20.74 6.69
N THR A 519 8.14 21.35 7.23
CA THR A 519 8.44 21.26 8.67
C THR A 519 8.75 22.65 9.21
N GLY A 520 8.44 22.91 10.47
CA GLY A 520 8.75 24.19 11.12
C GLY A 520 10.24 24.56 11.10
N GLY A 521 11.13 23.56 11.04
CA GLY A 521 12.57 23.75 11.02
C GLY A 521 13.21 23.84 9.62
N GLU A 522 12.68 23.12 8.64
CA GLU A 522 13.24 23.05 7.28
C GLU A 522 12.42 23.81 6.22
N SER A 523 11.27 24.40 6.63
CA SER A 523 10.30 24.97 5.71
C SER A 523 9.81 23.94 4.67
N PHE A 524 9.68 24.30 3.40
CA PHE A 524 9.33 23.35 2.35
C PHE A 524 10.49 22.45 1.98
N PHE A 525 10.23 21.18 1.79
CA PHE A 525 11.17 20.25 1.21
C PHE A 525 10.53 19.42 0.09
N GLY A 526 11.31 19.05 -0.89
CA GLY A 526 10.99 18.10 -1.94
C GLY A 526 11.90 16.89 -1.85
N GLN A 527 11.35 15.71 -2.11
CA GLN A 527 12.11 14.48 -2.22
C GLN A 527 11.68 13.69 -3.44
N ALA A 528 12.62 13.01 -4.07
CA ALA A 528 12.35 12.07 -5.15
C ALA A 528 13.20 10.82 -4.93
N GLN A 529 12.62 9.66 -5.15
CA GLN A 529 13.31 8.39 -5.02
C GLN A 529 12.94 7.48 -6.18
N LEU A 530 13.96 6.97 -6.86
CA LEU A 530 13.85 5.89 -7.83
C LEU A 530 14.47 4.65 -7.21
N SER A 531 13.70 3.56 -7.12
CA SER A 531 14.19 2.31 -6.55
C SER A 531 13.84 1.14 -7.47
N GLN A 532 14.79 0.25 -7.69
CA GLN A 532 14.61 -1.02 -8.37
C GLN A 532 14.89 -2.15 -7.39
N ASN A 533 13.82 -2.77 -6.90
CA ASN A 533 13.91 -3.98 -6.10
C ASN A 533 14.07 -5.21 -7.01
N ASN A 534 14.67 -6.27 -6.50
CA ASN A 534 14.95 -7.50 -7.26
C ASN A 534 15.76 -7.22 -8.55
N LEU A 535 16.83 -6.41 -8.42
CA LEU A 535 17.70 -6.03 -9.53
C LEU A 535 18.25 -7.28 -10.23
N PHE A 536 18.04 -7.39 -11.54
CA PHE A 536 18.42 -8.54 -12.38
C PHE A 536 17.95 -9.91 -11.86
N GLY A 537 16.90 -9.93 -11.03
CA GLY A 537 16.37 -11.17 -10.45
C GLY A 537 17.18 -11.78 -9.29
N TYR A 538 18.16 -11.07 -8.75
CA TYR A 538 19.00 -11.54 -7.65
C TYR A 538 18.42 -11.24 -6.25
N GLY A 539 17.33 -10.48 -6.17
CA GLY A 539 16.76 -10.01 -4.90
C GLY A 539 17.51 -8.82 -4.31
N HIS A 540 18.43 -8.20 -5.06
CA HIS A 540 19.16 -7.00 -4.65
C HIS A 540 18.32 -5.75 -4.90
N THR A 541 18.59 -4.67 -4.17
CA THR A 541 17.93 -3.38 -4.35
C THR A 541 18.95 -2.32 -4.72
N ALA A 542 18.66 -1.56 -5.76
CA ALA A 542 19.38 -0.32 -6.08
C ALA A 542 18.42 0.86 -5.99
N SER A 543 18.85 1.96 -5.39
CA SER A 543 18.04 3.16 -5.30
C SER A 543 18.86 4.44 -5.47
N LEU A 544 18.22 5.44 -6.06
CA LEU A 544 18.70 6.81 -6.20
C LEU A 544 17.73 7.71 -5.45
N GLY A 545 18.21 8.43 -4.44
CA GLY A 545 17.47 9.37 -3.62
C GLY A 545 17.95 10.81 -3.81
N LEU A 546 17.00 11.72 -3.82
CA LEU A 546 17.19 13.16 -3.87
C LEU A 546 16.32 13.82 -2.81
N GLN A 547 16.88 14.67 -1.97
CA GLN A 547 16.13 15.51 -1.05
C GLN A 547 16.67 16.93 -1.09
N ILE A 548 15.77 17.90 -1.22
CA ILE A 548 16.13 19.32 -1.29
C ILE A 548 15.20 20.11 -0.37
N SER A 549 15.77 20.92 0.51
CA SER A 549 15.06 21.89 1.34
C SER A 549 15.85 23.21 1.41
N SER A 550 15.33 24.18 2.15
CA SER A 550 16.05 25.46 2.39
C SER A 550 17.39 25.29 3.07
N ILE A 551 17.57 24.19 3.82
CA ILE A 551 18.77 23.96 4.65
C ILE A 551 19.50 22.65 4.32
N ARG A 552 18.94 21.82 3.45
CA ARG A 552 19.50 20.48 3.14
C ARG A 552 19.44 20.18 1.64
N GLN A 553 20.55 19.67 1.13
CA GLN A 553 20.59 18.98 -0.16
C GLN A 553 21.26 17.63 0.03
N LEU A 554 20.55 16.56 -0.33
CA LEU A 554 21.07 15.20 -0.24
C LEU A 554 20.87 14.50 -1.59
N PHE A 555 21.93 13.96 -2.14
CA PHE A 555 21.97 13.02 -3.25
C PHE A 555 22.55 11.73 -2.72
N GLN A 556 21.84 10.62 -2.91
CA GLN A 556 22.27 9.31 -2.40
C GLN A 556 22.03 8.23 -3.44
N LEU A 557 23.04 7.42 -3.69
CA LEU A 557 22.98 6.20 -4.48
C LEU A 557 23.26 5.04 -3.52
N SER A 558 22.34 4.09 -3.44
CA SER A 558 22.43 2.96 -2.54
C SER A 558 22.26 1.65 -3.29
N TYR A 559 23.04 0.65 -2.90
CA TYR A 559 22.92 -0.72 -3.35
C TYR A 559 22.90 -1.64 -2.13
N LEU A 560 21.94 -2.56 -2.10
CA LEU A 560 21.71 -3.50 -0.99
C LEU A 560 21.62 -4.92 -1.52
N ASP A 561 22.43 -5.80 -0.95
CA ASP A 561 22.34 -7.25 -1.09
C ASP A 561 21.93 -7.83 0.27
N PRO A 562 20.69 -8.34 0.42
CA PRO A 562 20.20 -8.89 1.69
C PRO A 562 20.80 -10.26 2.05
N TYR A 563 21.48 -10.93 1.10
CA TYR A 563 22.10 -12.25 1.27
C TYR A 563 23.47 -12.30 0.60
N PHE A 564 24.39 -11.49 1.11
CA PHE A 564 25.72 -11.33 0.54
C PHE A 564 26.44 -12.66 0.41
N LEU A 565 26.90 -12.98 -0.79
CA LEU A 565 27.53 -14.26 -1.14
C LEU A 565 26.67 -15.49 -0.79
N ASP A 566 25.34 -15.37 -0.91
CA ASP A 566 24.36 -16.42 -0.57
C ASP A 566 24.41 -16.85 0.92
N THR A 567 24.92 -15.99 1.78
CA THR A 567 24.96 -16.17 3.24
C THR A 567 23.87 -15.31 3.91
N PRO A 568 23.53 -15.54 5.19
CA PRO A 568 22.57 -14.67 5.90
C PRO A 568 23.13 -13.29 6.28
N TRP A 569 24.29 -12.91 5.72
CA TRP A 569 24.83 -11.57 5.86
C TRP A 569 24.20 -10.61 4.86
N THR A 570 23.80 -9.46 5.36
CA THR A 570 23.36 -8.33 4.53
C THR A 570 24.57 -7.45 4.23
N ALA A 571 24.71 -6.97 3.00
CA ALA A 571 25.74 -5.98 2.63
C ALA A 571 25.10 -4.80 1.90
N SER A 572 25.51 -3.57 2.21
CA SER A 572 25.15 -2.39 1.44
C SER A 572 26.32 -1.48 1.14
N ILE A 573 26.19 -0.76 0.04
CA ILE A 573 27.07 0.31 -0.39
C ILE A 573 26.22 1.56 -0.59
N ASP A 574 26.58 2.64 0.10
CA ASP A 574 25.96 3.93 -0.01
C ASP A 574 26.96 4.96 -0.48
N LEU A 575 26.65 5.71 -1.50
CA LEU A 575 27.42 6.86 -1.98
C LEU A 575 26.55 8.10 -1.86
N TYR A 576 27.08 9.18 -1.31
CA TYR A 576 26.28 10.37 -1.07
C TYR A 576 27.06 11.68 -1.20
N ARG A 577 26.31 12.73 -1.55
CA ARG A 577 26.68 14.14 -1.37
C ARG A 577 25.61 14.78 -0.50
N SER A 578 25.99 15.24 0.67
CA SER A 578 25.11 15.90 1.63
C SER A 578 25.61 17.29 1.94
N GLU A 579 24.79 18.28 1.69
CA GLU A 579 25.03 19.66 2.07
C GLU A 579 24.00 20.09 3.10
N LEU A 580 24.47 20.69 4.18
CA LEU A 580 23.69 20.99 5.35
C LEU A 580 24.02 22.40 5.85
N LEU A 581 23.04 23.29 5.84
CA LEU A 581 23.18 24.65 6.34
C LEU A 581 22.82 24.69 7.83
N PHE A 582 23.73 25.24 8.61
CA PHE A 582 23.58 25.49 10.04
C PHE A 582 23.54 26.99 10.32
N THR A 583 23.15 27.36 11.52
CA THR A 583 23.28 28.74 11.99
C THR A 583 24.78 29.11 12.08
N GLY A 584 25.29 29.92 11.14
CA GLY A 584 26.65 30.38 11.11
C GLY A 584 27.68 29.52 10.34
N PHE A 585 27.28 28.32 9.81
CA PHE A 585 28.17 27.55 8.94
C PHE A 585 27.38 26.60 8.04
N SER A 586 28.02 26.16 6.96
CA SER A 586 27.55 25.04 6.14
C SER A 586 28.48 23.84 6.29
N ARG A 587 27.94 22.64 6.15
CA ARG A 587 28.68 21.37 6.10
C ARG A 587 28.38 20.67 4.77
N LEU A 588 29.40 20.54 3.95
CA LEU A 588 29.35 19.71 2.76
C LEU A 588 30.13 18.41 3.03
N ALA A 589 29.45 17.28 2.87
CA ALA A 589 30.07 15.97 2.96
C ALA A 589 29.88 15.20 1.65
N ILE A 590 30.97 14.67 1.11
CA ILE A 590 30.97 13.77 -0.03
C ILE A 590 31.65 12.49 0.40
N GLY A 591 30.97 11.37 0.30
CA GLY A 591 31.51 10.13 0.81
C GLY A 591 30.70 8.89 0.47
N GLY A 592 31.06 7.82 1.12
CA GLY A 592 30.37 6.56 1.03
C GLY A 592 30.47 5.73 2.31
N ALA A 593 29.56 4.79 2.42
CA ALA A 593 29.52 3.83 3.53
C ALA A 593 29.41 2.40 3.01
N LEU A 594 30.13 1.49 3.66
CA LEU A 594 30.02 0.06 3.47
C LEU A 594 29.44 -0.54 4.74
N THR A 595 28.31 -1.22 4.63
CA THR A 595 27.67 -1.81 5.80
C THR A 595 27.52 -3.32 5.63
N GLY A 596 27.94 -4.08 6.65
CA GLY A 596 27.65 -5.49 6.83
C GLY A 596 26.68 -5.68 7.98
N GLY A 597 25.65 -6.52 7.79
CA GLY A 597 24.63 -6.79 8.81
C GLY A 597 24.35 -8.27 8.97
N TYR A 598 23.98 -8.68 10.19
CA TYR A 598 23.61 -10.05 10.51
C TYR A 598 22.47 -10.07 11.55
N GLU A 599 21.47 -10.91 11.33
CA GLU A 599 20.43 -11.17 12.32
C GLU A 599 20.91 -12.25 13.30
N LEU A 600 21.21 -11.85 14.53
CA LEU A 600 21.73 -12.73 15.56
C LEU A 600 20.66 -13.71 16.08
N TRP A 601 19.45 -13.21 16.30
CA TRP A 601 18.22 -13.94 16.58
C TRP A 601 17.02 -13.10 16.19
N GLU A 602 15.81 -13.61 16.29
CA GLU A 602 14.58 -12.96 15.86
C GLU A 602 14.47 -11.54 16.44
N ASP A 603 14.25 -10.56 15.55
CA ASP A 603 14.15 -9.11 15.86
C ASP A 603 15.43 -8.45 16.38
N PHE A 604 16.54 -9.18 16.57
CA PHE A 604 17.80 -8.63 17.04
C PHE A 604 18.90 -8.69 15.97
N ARG A 605 19.38 -7.53 15.55
CA ARG A 605 20.29 -7.38 14.42
C ARG A 605 21.56 -6.64 14.81
N PHE A 606 22.68 -7.12 14.29
CA PHE A 606 23.99 -6.49 14.39
C PHE A 606 24.43 -5.96 13.03
N PHE A 607 25.06 -4.77 13.03
CA PHE A 607 25.68 -4.24 11.82
C PHE A 607 27.01 -3.60 12.11
N THR A 608 27.90 -3.60 11.14
CA THR A 608 29.15 -2.85 11.12
C THR A 608 29.13 -1.96 9.89
N THR A 609 29.29 -0.66 10.10
CA THR A 609 29.34 0.33 9.01
C THR A 609 30.73 0.99 9.00
N TYR A 610 31.44 0.88 7.90
CA TYR A 610 32.61 1.69 7.61
C TYR A 610 32.20 2.90 6.76
N THR A 611 32.49 4.09 7.22
CA THR A 611 32.20 5.36 6.52
C THR A 611 33.49 6.05 6.17
N LEU A 612 33.60 6.50 4.92
CA LEU A 612 34.67 7.34 4.43
C LEU A 612 34.04 8.56 3.75
N GLU A 613 34.26 9.75 4.30
CA GLU A 613 33.76 10.99 3.75
C GLU A 613 34.80 12.11 3.82
N HIS A 614 34.73 13.01 2.85
CA HIS A 614 35.41 14.29 2.90
C HIS A 614 34.41 15.35 3.31
N VAL A 615 34.71 16.02 4.42
CA VAL A 615 33.83 17.04 5.02
C VAL A 615 34.50 18.40 4.77
N ASN A 616 33.74 19.32 4.19
CA ASN A 616 34.10 20.72 4.10
C ASN A 616 33.12 21.53 4.97
N VAL A 617 33.65 22.38 5.83
CA VAL A 617 32.89 23.27 6.70
C VAL A 617 33.21 24.69 6.38
N GLU A 618 32.24 25.45 5.92
CA GLU A 618 32.40 26.87 5.55
C GLU A 618 31.60 27.73 6.54
N ALA A 619 32.28 28.70 7.15
CA ALA A 619 31.61 29.67 8.01
C ALA A 619 30.74 30.62 7.20
N THR A 620 29.48 30.78 7.56
CA THR A 620 28.54 31.73 6.97
C THR A 620 28.33 32.90 7.94
N GLY A 621 28.84 34.12 7.60
CA GLY A 621 28.69 35.32 8.45
C GLY A 621 29.88 35.65 9.34
N LEU A 622 29.63 36.37 10.44
CA LEU A 622 30.64 36.80 11.41
C LEU A 622 31.10 35.62 12.28
N THR A 623 32.25 35.04 11.94
CA THR A 623 32.83 33.94 12.72
C THR A 623 33.89 34.50 13.64
N ASN A 624 33.73 34.30 14.94
CA ASN A 624 34.78 34.68 15.92
C ASN A 624 35.97 33.73 15.78
N ILE A 625 37.18 34.25 15.86
CA ILE A 625 38.43 33.48 15.82
C ILE A 625 38.45 32.34 16.84
N LEU A 626 37.80 32.51 17.98
CA LEU A 626 37.67 31.47 19.04
C LEU A 626 36.94 30.22 18.57
N LEU A 627 36.08 30.31 17.52
CA LEU A 627 35.33 29.19 16.99
C LEU A 627 36.04 28.49 15.82
N LEU A 628 37.03 29.11 15.20
CA LEU A 628 37.74 28.59 14.00
C LEU A 628 38.32 27.19 14.25
N ASN A 629 38.83 26.90 15.44
CA ASN A 629 39.38 25.57 15.79
C ASN A 629 38.29 24.49 15.95
N GLN A 630 37.03 24.86 15.98
CA GLN A 630 35.90 23.91 16.04
C GLN A 630 35.28 23.61 14.64
N PHE A 631 35.67 24.42 13.64
CA PHE A 631 35.28 24.17 12.23
C PHE A 631 36.33 23.29 11.57
N THR A 632 36.42 22.04 11.91
CA THR A 632 37.39 21.13 11.29
C THR A 632 36.82 20.60 9.98
N ALA A 633 37.47 20.96 8.89
CA ALA A 633 37.30 20.34 7.58
C ALA A 633 38.28 19.19 7.44
N GLY A 634 38.00 18.22 6.60
CA GLY A 634 38.94 17.13 6.31
C GLY A 634 38.27 15.77 6.15
N ARG A 635 39.09 14.77 6.07
CA ARG A 635 38.61 13.39 5.89
C ARG A 635 38.16 12.79 7.21
N THR A 636 36.92 12.26 7.21
CA THR A 636 36.40 11.41 8.30
C THR A 636 36.36 9.97 7.84
N SER A 637 37.11 9.12 8.54
CA SER A 637 37.10 7.68 8.31
C SER A 637 36.73 6.99 9.62
N SER A 638 35.57 6.34 9.68
CA SER A 638 35.04 5.77 10.92
C SER A 638 34.49 4.38 10.73
N VAL A 639 34.50 3.59 11.79
CA VAL A 639 33.78 2.32 11.93
C VAL A 639 32.75 2.47 13.03
N ARG A 640 31.50 2.13 12.68
CA ARG A 640 30.38 2.13 13.62
C ARG A 640 29.89 0.70 13.80
N PHE A 641 29.85 0.30 15.04
CA PHE A 641 29.16 -0.93 15.46
C PHE A 641 27.80 -0.53 16.00
N SER A 642 26.84 -1.29 15.66
CA SER A 642 25.54 -0.91 15.96
C SER A 642 24.65 -2.14 16.16
N PHE A 643 23.59 -2.34 17.19
CA PHE A 643 22.67 -3.44 17.45
C PHE A 643 21.25 -2.93 17.62
N ASN A 644 20.28 -3.57 17.19
CA ASN A 644 18.90 -3.09 17.18
C ASN A 644 17.94 -4.23 17.54
N TYR A 645 17.14 -3.99 18.55
CA TYR A 645 16.10 -4.91 18.98
C TYR A 645 14.74 -4.23 18.83
N ASP A 646 13.94 -4.65 17.84
CA ASP A 646 12.69 -3.99 17.45
C ASP A 646 11.52 -4.96 17.53
N LYS A 647 10.76 -4.88 18.63
CA LYS A 647 9.53 -5.65 18.90
C LYS A 647 8.27 -4.80 18.88
N ARG A 648 8.26 -3.73 18.13
CA ARG A 648 7.07 -2.91 17.95
C ARG A 648 6.04 -3.65 17.09
N ASP A 649 4.78 -3.56 17.46
CA ASP A 649 3.63 -4.09 16.72
C ASP A 649 3.51 -3.47 15.32
N ASN A 650 3.77 -2.16 15.22
CA ASN A 650 3.79 -1.40 13.98
C ASN A 650 4.98 -0.43 14.01
N ARG A 651 5.79 -0.42 12.94
CA ARG A 651 6.97 0.45 12.88
C ARG A 651 6.63 1.91 12.67
N LEU A 652 5.56 2.21 11.95
CA LEU A 652 5.13 3.57 11.65
C LEU A 652 4.30 4.15 12.80
N PHE A 653 3.40 3.36 13.38
CA PHE A 653 2.42 3.80 14.41
C PHE A 653 2.36 2.79 15.54
N PRO A 654 3.45 2.69 16.30
CA PRO A 654 3.52 1.71 17.35
C PRO A 654 2.52 2.01 18.46
N THR A 655 1.75 0.98 18.82
CA THR A 655 0.84 1.01 19.97
C THR A 655 1.30 0.11 21.11
N ALA A 656 2.13 -0.89 20.79
CA ALA A 656 2.68 -1.83 21.76
C ALA A 656 4.11 -2.23 21.38
N GLY A 657 4.87 -2.74 22.38
CA GLY A 657 6.22 -3.24 22.18
C GLY A 657 7.31 -2.22 22.47
N HIS A 658 8.51 -2.46 21.94
CA HIS A 658 9.67 -1.62 22.24
C HIS A 658 10.71 -1.64 21.11
N LEU A 659 11.56 -0.61 21.08
CA LEU A 659 12.74 -0.48 20.24
C LEU A 659 13.92 -0.08 21.12
N GLU A 660 14.93 -0.91 21.14
CA GLU A 660 16.20 -0.68 21.80
C GLU A 660 17.30 -0.54 20.75
N SER A 661 18.01 0.58 20.80
CA SER A 661 19.05 0.88 19.81
C SER A 661 20.21 1.60 20.50
N ALA A 662 21.41 1.14 20.42
CA ALA A 662 22.62 1.80 20.90
C ALA A 662 23.79 1.70 19.91
N SER A 663 24.75 2.64 19.70
CA SER A 663 25.86 2.61 18.75
C SER A 663 27.19 3.03 19.38
N ALA A 664 28.27 2.43 18.85
CA ALA A 664 29.62 2.87 19.13
C ALA A 664 30.35 3.12 17.81
N GLU A 665 30.78 4.36 17.60
CA GLU A 665 31.48 4.81 16.39
C GLU A 665 32.89 5.31 16.75
N PHE A 666 33.85 4.91 15.97
CA PHE A 666 35.27 5.20 16.18
C PHE A 666 35.87 5.79 14.91
N ALA A 667 36.16 7.09 14.95
CA ALA A 667 36.95 7.80 13.94
C ALA A 667 38.35 7.98 14.48
N THR A 668 39.30 7.24 13.93
CA THR A 668 40.68 7.18 14.48
C THR A 668 41.73 7.47 13.43
N ALA A 669 42.91 7.94 13.86
CA ALA A 669 44.06 8.14 12.99
C ALA A 669 44.52 6.84 12.29
N LEU A 670 44.30 5.68 12.93
CA LEU A 670 44.62 4.36 12.35
C LEU A 670 43.79 4.11 11.07
N LEU A 671 42.57 4.60 11.01
CA LEU A 671 41.71 4.51 9.82
C LEU A 671 42.01 5.63 8.81
N GLY A 672 42.99 6.47 9.08
CA GLY A 672 43.30 7.63 8.26
C GLY A 672 42.34 8.80 8.44
N SER A 673 41.57 8.87 9.53
CA SER A 673 40.68 9.98 9.85
C SER A 673 41.49 11.20 10.28
N GLU A 674 41.10 12.39 9.80
CA GLU A 674 41.59 13.70 10.28
C GLU A 674 40.71 14.21 11.41
N ASN A 675 39.37 13.91 11.37
CA ASN A 675 38.44 14.15 12.46
C ASN A 675 38.48 12.98 13.42
N LEU A 676 38.94 13.18 14.64
CA LEU A 676 39.17 12.13 15.60
C LEU A 676 38.12 12.16 16.70
N PHE A 677 37.27 11.12 16.76
CA PHE A 677 36.27 11.04 17.83
C PHE A 677 35.85 9.57 18.14
N GLN A 678 35.30 9.43 19.32
CA GLN A 678 34.52 8.26 19.75
C GLN A 678 33.12 8.73 20.11
N ARG A 679 32.10 8.15 19.48
CA ARG A 679 30.70 8.50 19.70
C ARG A 679 29.94 7.27 20.18
N TYR A 680 29.20 7.43 21.24
CA TYR A 680 28.30 6.42 21.80
C TYR A 680 26.88 6.98 21.82
N ARG A 681 25.89 6.17 21.43
CA ARG A 681 24.48 6.54 21.47
C ARG A 681 23.62 5.38 21.90
N LEU A 682 22.68 5.64 22.79
CA LEU A 682 21.66 4.71 23.27
C LEU A 682 20.30 5.34 23.05
N ILE A 683 19.38 4.60 22.45
CA ILE A 683 17.98 4.99 22.26
C ILE A 683 17.10 3.86 22.77
N GLU A 684 16.15 4.21 23.60
CA GLU A 684 15.12 3.33 24.14
C GLU A 684 13.76 3.92 23.85
N ARG A 685 12.85 3.13 23.24
CA ARG A 685 11.47 3.51 22.98
C ARG A 685 10.54 2.41 23.46
N ARG A 686 9.55 2.77 24.28
CA ARG A 686 8.56 1.83 24.80
C ARG A 686 7.15 2.32 24.57
N TYR A 687 6.25 1.38 24.30
CA TYR A 687 4.86 1.62 23.93
C TYR A 687 3.97 0.67 24.72
N TRP A 688 3.02 1.22 25.45
CA TRP A 688 2.07 0.46 26.26
C TRP A 688 0.64 0.82 25.87
N PRO A 689 -0.13 -0.15 25.35
CA PRO A 689 -1.57 0.06 25.15
C PRO A 689 -2.26 0.18 26.52
N LEU A 690 -3.11 1.18 26.65
CA LEU A 690 -3.93 1.43 27.83
C LEU A 690 -5.41 1.27 27.46
N PRO A 691 -6.32 1.12 28.45
CA PRO A 691 -7.77 1.09 28.21
C PRO A 691 -8.25 2.31 27.39
N PHE A 692 -9.39 2.16 26.72
CA PHE A 692 -10.03 3.21 25.92
C PHE A 692 -9.23 3.67 24.67
N GLY A 693 -8.37 2.82 24.10
CA GLY A 693 -7.56 3.15 22.94
C GLY A 693 -6.41 4.12 23.20
N LEU A 694 -6.11 4.39 24.48
CA LEU A 694 -4.95 5.21 24.87
C LEU A 694 -3.64 4.45 24.63
N VAL A 695 -2.58 5.17 24.30
CA VAL A 695 -1.22 4.61 24.19
C VAL A 695 -0.26 5.48 24.98
N PHE A 696 0.41 4.89 25.96
CA PHE A 696 1.50 5.54 26.68
C PHE A 696 2.83 5.25 25.97
N LYS A 697 3.61 6.29 25.70
CA LYS A 697 4.86 6.22 24.97
C LYS A 697 5.98 6.88 25.75
N VAL A 698 7.12 6.23 25.79
CA VAL A 698 8.34 6.79 26.38
C VAL A 698 9.46 6.64 25.36
N ASN A 699 10.20 7.73 25.12
CA ASN A 699 11.44 7.73 24.38
C ASN A 699 12.55 8.29 25.29
N ALA A 700 13.70 7.62 25.30
CA ALA A 700 14.90 8.10 25.97
C ALA A 700 16.09 8.01 25.01
N SER A 701 16.89 9.06 24.93
CA SER A 701 18.14 9.11 24.14
C SER A 701 19.28 9.60 25.04
N LEU A 702 20.36 8.81 25.04
CA LEU A 702 21.60 9.13 25.70
C LEU A 702 22.73 9.15 24.66
N GLY A 703 23.48 10.24 24.58
CA GLY A 703 24.62 10.40 23.68
C GLY A 703 25.87 10.84 24.41
N TYR A 704 27.02 10.36 23.96
CA TYR A 704 28.33 10.79 24.40
C TYR A 704 29.30 10.81 23.24
N ILE A 705 30.01 11.92 23.07
CA ILE A 705 31.08 12.05 22.08
C ILE A 705 32.31 12.71 22.72
N ARG A 706 33.48 12.17 22.41
CA ARG A 706 34.76 12.76 22.83
C ARG A 706 35.79 12.67 21.72
N SER A 707 36.74 13.59 21.70
CA SER A 707 37.92 13.46 20.85
C SER A 707 38.95 12.51 21.50
N THR A 708 39.72 11.79 20.70
CA THR A 708 40.88 11.01 21.13
C THR A 708 42.15 11.87 21.21
N ASP A 709 42.13 13.09 20.66
CA ASP A 709 43.18 14.11 20.73
C ASP A 709 42.55 15.49 20.98
N ALA A 710 41.98 15.67 22.18
CA ALA A 710 41.17 16.85 22.50
C ALA A 710 41.97 18.16 22.50
N VAL A 711 43.28 18.09 22.68
CA VAL A 711 44.17 19.27 22.71
C VAL A 711 44.40 19.85 21.31
N ASN A 712 44.73 18.98 20.36
CA ASN A 712 45.08 19.42 19.00
C ASN A 712 43.90 19.37 18.03
N ARG A 713 42.97 18.41 18.27
CA ARG A 713 41.82 18.14 17.40
C ARG A 713 40.53 17.94 18.23
N PRO A 714 39.94 19.04 18.74
CA PRO A 714 38.67 18.94 19.45
C PRO A 714 37.59 18.36 18.53
N VAL A 715 36.50 17.84 19.12
CA VAL A 715 35.33 17.35 18.35
C VAL A 715 34.78 18.48 17.50
N ALA A 716 34.65 18.25 16.19
CA ALA A 716 34.07 19.23 15.28
C ALA A 716 32.63 19.60 15.70
N ILE A 717 32.29 20.86 15.58
CA ILE A 717 30.97 21.37 15.97
C ILE A 717 29.83 20.63 15.25
N SER A 718 30.04 20.24 13.99
CA SER A 718 29.11 19.49 13.17
C SER A 718 28.86 18.07 13.67
N GLU A 719 29.69 17.53 14.55
CA GLU A 719 29.60 16.18 15.09
C GLU A 719 28.98 16.13 16.51
N LYS A 720 28.86 17.29 17.17
CA LYS A 720 28.32 17.43 18.52
C LYS A 720 26.82 17.32 18.57
N PHE A 721 26.27 17.15 19.78
CA PHE A 721 24.83 17.02 20.04
C PHE A 721 24.17 18.39 20.24
N PHE A 722 22.96 18.50 19.69
CA PHE A 722 22.07 19.65 19.85
C PHE A 722 20.65 19.16 20.13
N ALA A 723 19.93 19.81 21.01
CA ALA A 723 18.52 19.52 21.31
C ALA A 723 17.64 20.75 21.04
N GLY A 724 16.33 20.55 21.06
CA GLY A 724 15.28 21.51 20.66
C GLY A 724 14.64 21.11 19.33
N GLY A 725 13.36 21.49 19.15
CA GLY A 725 12.54 21.16 18.00
C GLY A 725 11.69 19.91 18.18
N ILE A 726 10.78 19.69 17.26
CA ILE A 726 9.69 18.70 17.29
C ILE A 726 10.13 17.25 17.52
N ASN A 727 11.37 16.90 17.20
CA ASN A 727 11.91 15.54 17.32
C ASN A 727 12.78 15.32 18.57
N SER A 728 12.97 16.34 19.42
CA SER A 728 13.79 16.22 20.63
C SER A 728 13.13 16.85 21.85
N LEU A 729 13.20 18.19 21.99
CA LEU A 729 12.58 18.96 23.07
C LEU A 729 11.61 19.97 22.44
N ARG A 730 10.34 19.64 22.42
CA ARG A 730 9.28 20.49 21.85
C ARG A 730 9.08 21.75 22.71
N GLY A 731 8.70 22.83 22.08
CA GLY A 731 8.57 24.13 22.75
C GLY A 731 9.85 24.94 22.77
N TYR A 732 10.98 24.36 22.40
CA TYR A 732 12.25 25.08 22.18
C TYR A 732 12.59 25.07 20.71
N PRO A 733 13.11 26.22 20.18
CA PRO A 733 13.53 26.26 18.78
C PRO A 733 14.54 25.16 18.47
N LEU A 734 14.49 24.73 17.26
CA LEU A 734 15.27 23.62 16.75
C LEU A 734 16.77 23.89 16.95
N ARG A 735 17.54 22.96 17.58
CA ARG A 735 18.98 23.04 17.97
C ARG A 735 19.34 24.19 18.89
N SER A 736 18.39 24.81 19.53
CA SER A 736 18.67 25.94 20.42
C SER A 736 19.21 25.52 21.80
N ILE A 737 19.04 24.26 22.18
CA ILE A 737 19.50 23.73 23.47
C ILE A 737 20.88 23.10 23.29
N SER A 738 21.92 23.83 23.68
CA SER A 738 23.29 23.36 23.78
C SER A 738 24.13 24.33 24.62
N PRO A 739 25.32 23.93 25.06
CA PRO A 739 26.33 24.89 25.56
C PRO A 739 26.55 26.02 24.56
N THR A 740 26.71 27.24 25.05
CA THR A 740 26.85 28.44 24.22
C THR A 740 28.19 29.14 24.51
N VAL A 741 28.67 29.88 23.52
CA VAL A 741 29.81 30.78 23.62
C VAL A 741 29.34 32.20 23.25
N LYS A 742 29.69 33.17 24.05
CA LYS A 742 29.38 34.56 23.75
C LYS A 742 30.25 35.08 22.63
N ILE A 743 29.64 35.52 21.55
CA ILE A 743 30.32 36.17 20.43
C ILE A 743 29.79 37.58 20.19
N ALA A 744 30.57 38.46 19.58
CA ALA A 744 30.10 39.80 19.21
C ALA A 744 28.94 39.65 18.18
N GLY A 745 27.82 40.30 18.44
CA GLY A 745 26.62 40.23 17.58
C GLY A 745 26.75 40.92 16.22
N SER A 746 27.66 41.88 16.12
CA SER A 746 27.97 42.67 14.93
C SER A 746 29.42 43.16 14.95
N ARG A 747 29.89 43.74 13.83
CA ARG A 747 31.13 44.54 13.76
C ARG A 747 31.02 45.88 14.55
N ASP A 748 29.82 46.24 14.90
CA ASP A 748 29.55 47.42 15.74
C ASP A 748 29.86 47.07 17.19
N PRO A 749 30.77 47.82 17.85
CA PRO A 749 31.13 47.61 19.28
C PRO A 749 29.95 47.70 20.25
N ASP A 750 28.87 48.41 19.87
CA ASP A 750 27.69 48.63 20.69
C ASP A 750 26.60 47.54 20.46
N ALA A 751 26.81 46.63 19.55
CA ALA A 751 25.80 45.63 19.14
C ALA A 751 25.60 44.45 20.13
N GLY A 752 26.18 44.51 21.33
CA GLY A 752 26.03 43.48 22.35
C GLY A 752 26.65 42.11 21.99
N GLN A 753 26.59 41.20 22.92
CA GLN A 753 27.06 39.83 22.76
C GLN A 753 25.84 38.88 22.54
N ILE A 754 25.95 37.95 21.57
CA ILE A 754 24.98 36.90 21.36
C ILE A 754 25.52 35.55 21.83
N ASP A 755 24.68 34.76 22.41
CA ASP A 755 24.99 33.38 22.82
C ASP A 755 24.92 32.46 21.58
N TYR A 756 26.09 32.00 21.12
CA TYR A 756 26.22 31.13 19.94
C TYR A 756 26.23 29.65 20.40
N PRO A 757 25.33 28.79 19.93
CA PRO A 757 25.27 27.39 20.29
C PRO A 757 26.42 26.60 19.67
N VAL A 758 27.23 25.94 20.48
CA VAL A 758 28.44 25.20 20.06
C VAL A 758 28.29 23.69 20.14
N GLY A 759 27.12 23.20 20.50
CA GLY A 759 26.85 21.78 20.66
C GLY A 759 27.45 21.15 21.93
N GLY A 760 26.83 20.12 22.43
CA GLY A 760 27.26 19.37 23.62
C GLY A 760 28.02 18.10 23.27
N ASN A 761 28.85 17.68 24.17
CA ASN A 761 29.59 16.41 24.12
C ASN A 761 28.75 15.26 24.71
N LYS A 762 27.74 15.58 25.50
CA LYS A 762 26.80 14.63 26.10
C LYS A 762 25.39 15.08 25.81
N GLU A 763 24.47 14.13 25.57
CA GLU A 763 23.06 14.34 25.31
C GLU A 763 22.25 13.47 26.26
N LEU A 764 21.21 14.04 26.84
CA LEU A 764 20.15 13.29 27.54
C LEU A 764 18.80 13.89 27.17
N ILE A 765 17.94 13.10 26.53
CA ILE A 765 16.59 13.51 26.12
C ILE A 765 15.62 12.43 26.56
N THR A 766 14.50 12.81 27.15
CA THR A 766 13.38 11.94 27.47
C THR A 766 12.08 12.60 27.02
N ASN A 767 11.22 11.85 26.31
CA ASN A 767 9.90 12.27 25.88
C ASN A 767 8.87 11.28 26.43
N TRP A 768 7.86 11.80 27.07
CA TRP A 768 6.76 11.06 27.68
C TRP A 768 5.47 11.51 27.02
N GLU A 769 4.71 10.58 26.44
CA GLU A 769 3.50 10.92 25.71
C GLU A 769 2.33 10.03 26.10
N VAL A 770 1.14 10.63 26.14
CA VAL A 770 -0.14 9.90 26.14
C VAL A 770 -0.87 10.25 24.86
N GLU A 771 -1.07 9.27 24.01
CA GLU A 771 -1.80 9.42 22.76
C GLU A 771 -3.20 8.81 22.91
N PHE A 772 -4.21 9.50 22.40
CA PHE A 772 -5.61 9.10 22.53
C PHE A 772 -6.36 9.30 21.21
N PRO A 773 -7.32 8.42 20.86
CA PRO A 773 -8.14 8.58 19.66
C PRO A 773 -9.10 9.77 19.83
N ILE A 774 -9.21 10.62 18.79
CA ILE A 774 -10.22 11.69 18.69
C ILE A 774 -11.29 11.28 17.69
N VAL A 775 -10.88 10.92 16.48
CA VAL A 775 -11.75 10.39 15.43
C VAL A 775 -11.08 9.14 14.88
N GLU A 776 -11.43 8.00 15.42
CA GLU A 776 -10.77 6.72 15.12
C GLU A 776 -10.94 6.33 13.63
N SER A 777 -12.15 6.51 13.11
CA SER A 777 -12.48 6.22 11.69
C SER A 777 -11.72 7.07 10.68
N ALA A 778 -11.29 8.27 11.09
CA ALA A 778 -10.49 9.18 10.25
C ALA A 778 -8.99 9.11 10.56
N GLY A 779 -8.56 8.28 11.52
CA GLY A 779 -7.17 8.18 11.94
C GLY A 779 -6.65 9.43 12.64
N VAL A 780 -7.52 10.21 13.31
CA VAL A 780 -7.15 11.42 14.04
C VAL A 780 -6.93 11.10 15.51
N ARG A 781 -5.74 11.41 16.01
CA ARG A 781 -5.33 11.15 17.39
C ARG A 781 -4.84 12.43 18.06
N GLY A 782 -5.16 12.61 19.33
CA GLY A 782 -4.58 13.64 20.17
C GLY A 782 -3.35 13.14 20.89
N VAL A 783 -2.46 14.02 21.30
CA VAL A 783 -1.30 13.72 22.12
C VAL A 783 -1.13 14.77 23.21
N LEU A 784 -0.83 14.31 24.41
CA LEU A 784 -0.30 15.12 25.50
C LEU A 784 1.13 14.67 25.73
N PHE A 785 2.07 15.60 25.92
CA PHE A 785 3.46 15.25 26.09
C PHE A 785 4.14 16.06 27.19
N TYR A 786 5.17 15.45 27.76
CA TYR A 786 6.16 16.04 28.64
C TYR A 786 7.55 15.67 28.11
N ASP A 787 8.37 16.67 27.82
CA ASP A 787 9.73 16.48 27.38
C ASP A 787 10.70 17.03 28.39
N ALA A 788 11.79 16.30 28.61
CA ALA A 788 12.87 16.70 29.50
C ALA A 788 14.22 16.32 28.87
N GLY A 789 15.18 17.25 28.84
CA GLY A 789 16.48 16.92 28.26
C GLY A 789 17.44 18.10 28.25
N ASN A 790 18.70 17.81 27.94
CA ASN A 790 19.74 18.79 27.74
C ASN A 790 20.92 18.20 26.94
N THR A 791 21.77 19.06 26.43
CA THR A 791 23.10 18.70 25.97
C THR A 791 24.16 19.40 26.84
N TYR A 792 25.19 18.67 27.20
CA TYR A 792 26.21 19.15 28.16
C TYR A 792 27.58 19.24 27.47
N SER A 793 28.40 20.20 27.95
CA SER A 793 29.79 20.28 27.52
C SER A 793 30.62 19.07 28.03
N GLU A 794 31.86 18.96 27.60
CA GLU A 794 32.74 17.88 28.05
C GLU A 794 32.99 17.92 29.58
N THR A 795 33.07 19.10 30.13
CA THR A 795 33.39 19.34 31.58
C THR A 795 32.16 19.26 32.50
N GLU A 796 30.96 19.41 31.95
CA GLU A 796 29.71 19.28 32.71
C GLU A 796 29.36 17.82 32.98
N ASN A 797 28.85 17.52 34.18
CA ASN A 797 28.25 16.22 34.50
C ASN A 797 26.80 16.17 34.09
N LEU A 798 26.29 14.96 33.84
CA LEU A 798 24.85 14.75 33.63
C LEU A 798 24.09 15.26 34.85
N PHE A 799 22.95 15.88 34.61
CA PHE A 799 22.07 16.52 35.65
C PHE A 799 22.70 17.77 36.31
N GLN A 800 23.85 18.23 35.85
CA GLN A 800 24.48 19.48 36.26
C GLN A 800 24.79 20.32 35.05
N SER A 801 24.21 21.48 34.92
CA SER A 801 24.44 22.38 33.79
C SER A 801 24.72 23.81 34.26
N HIS A 802 25.66 24.49 33.57
CA HIS A 802 25.91 25.89 33.75
C HIS A 802 24.95 26.80 32.95
N GLN A 803 24.09 26.23 32.18
CA GLN A 803 23.06 26.97 31.41
C GLN A 803 22.02 27.54 32.38
N ARG A 804 21.67 28.80 32.19
CA ARG A 804 20.69 29.51 33.04
C ARG A 804 19.48 29.90 32.22
N PRO A 805 18.26 29.47 32.64
CA PRO A 805 17.09 29.57 31.78
C PRO A 805 16.29 30.88 31.95
N ASP A 806 16.31 31.58 33.04
CA ASP A 806 15.41 32.69 33.29
C ASP A 806 15.81 34.01 32.61
N ALA A 807 14.82 34.90 32.45
CA ALA A 807 15.01 36.21 31.82
C ALA A 807 16.05 37.09 32.55
N ASN A 808 16.28 36.87 33.83
CA ASN A 808 17.24 37.61 34.65
C ASN A 808 18.60 36.89 34.75
N GLY A 809 18.73 35.73 34.11
CA GLY A 809 19.95 34.91 34.16
C GLY A 809 20.23 34.26 35.51
N ASN A 810 19.25 34.21 36.43
CA ASN A 810 19.41 33.72 37.78
C ASN A 810 18.77 32.35 38.05
N GLY A 811 18.05 31.79 37.10
CA GLY A 811 17.39 30.49 37.25
C GLY A 811 18.37 29.33 37.25
N THR A 812 17.94 28.23 37.83
CA THR A 812 18.63 26.93 37.77
C THR A 812 17.76 25.94 37.02
N LEU A 813 18.37 25.11 36.22
CA LEU A 813 17.68 24.02 35.56
C LEU A 813 17.35 22.93 36.59
N PRO A 814 16.07 22.51 36.75
CA PRO A 814 15.74 21.39 37.59
C PRO A 814 16.48 20.12 37.10
N PHE A 815 17.29 19.55 37.98
CA PHE A 815 18.15 18.40 37.60
C PHE A 815 19.03 18.64 36.37
N GLY A 816 19.40 19.90 36.05
CA GLY A 816 20.17 20.24 34.89
C GLY A 816 19.47 20.01 33.56
N LEU A 817 18.12 19.95 33.52
CA LEU A 817 17.32 19.65 32.37
C LEU A 817 16.41 20.82 31.95
N PHE A 818 16.31 21.05 30.67
CA PHE A 818 15.23 21.83 30.10
C PHE A 818 13.96 20.99 30.04
N LEU A 819 12.85 21.59 30.46
CA LEU A 819 11.55 20.92 30.60
C LEU A 819 10.50 21.61 29.72
N SER A 820 9.64 20.85 29.07
CA SER A 820 8.46 21.37 28.40
C SER A 820 7.27 20.43 28.49
N VAL A 821 6.08 20.99 28.35
CA VAL A 821 4.81 20.27 28.24
C VAL A 821 4.09 20.74 26.99
N GLY A 822 3.19 19.94 26.50
CA GLY A 822 2.40 20.40 25.36
C GLY A 822 1.33 19.41 24.96
N THR A 823 0.65 19.79 23.90
CA THR A 823 -0.41 19.00 23.29
C THR A 823 -0.29 19.06 21.78
N GLY A 824 -0.93 18.11 21.11
CA GLY A 824 -0.92 18.10 19.65
C GLY A 824 -2.00 17.22 19.06
N LEU A 825 -2.05 17.26 17.74
CA LEU A 825 -2.95 16.49 16.91
C LEU A 825 -2.12 15.76 15.85
N ARG A 826 -2.34 14.46 15.74
CA ARG A 826 -1.73 13.59 14.72
C ARG A 826 -2.83 13.01 13.87
N TRP A 827 -2.67 13.14 12.57
CA TRP A 827 -3.67 12.66 11.62
C TRP A 827 -3.03 11.83 10.50
N PHE A 828 -3.57 10.63 10.30
CA PHE A 828 -3.28 9.79 9.15
C PHE A 828 -4.12 10.22 7.96
N SER A 829 -3.70 11.29 7.30
CA SER A 829 -4.40 11.76 6.12
C SER A 829 -4.03 10.91 4.88
N PRO A 830 -4.91 10.87 3.85
CA PRO A 830 -4.58 10.25 2.57
C PRO A 830 -3.37 10.87 1.86
N LEU A 831 -2.99 12.09 2.25
CA LEU A 831 -1.80 12.80 1.75
C LEU A 831 -0.52 12.45 2.54
N GLY A 832 -0.64 11.58 3.53
CA GLY A 832 0.42 11.21 4.45
C GLY A 832 0.18 11.69 5.88
N PRO A 833 1.07 11.34 6.81
CA PRO A 833 0.94 11.71 8.22
C PRO A 833 1.10 13.22 8.41
N LEU A 834 0.19 13.80 9.17
CA LEU A 834 0.20 15.20 9.61
C LEU A 834 0.39 15.25 11.12
N ARG A 835 1.22 16.19 11.58
CA ARG A 835 1.52 16.37 12.98
C ARG A 835 1.49 17.87 13.31
N PHE A 836 0.64 18.26 14.25
CA PHE A 836 0.48 19.63 14.75
C PHE A 836 0.69 19.59 16.27
N GLU A 837 1.70 20.26 16.78
CA GLU A 837 2.05 20.21 18.19
C GLU A 837 2.36 21.62 18.70
N VAL A 838 1.94 21.90 19.93
CA VAL A 838 2.25 23.14 20.64
C VAL A 838 2.98 22.77 21.91
N GLY A 839 4.20 23.27 22.05
CA GLY A 839 5.04 23.07 23.21
C GLY A 839 5.18 24.35 24.04
N PHE A 840 5.07 24.21 25.34
CA PHE A 840 5.23 25.27 26.34
C PHE A 840 6.50 24.99 27.14
N PRO A 841 7.60 25.77 26.96
CA PRO A 841 8.81 25.61 27.75
C PRO A 841 8.56 25.98 29.19
N LEU A 842 8.79 25.03 30.13
CA LEU A 842 8.67 25.26 31.57
C LEU A 842 9.93 25.91 32.14
N THR A 843 11.10 25.63 31.56
CA THR A 843 12.40 26.24 31.95
C THR A 843 12.85 27.18 30.84
N ARG A 844 12.24 28.35 30.79
CA ARG A 844 12.35 29.32 29.72
C ARG A 844 13.63 30.16 29.80
N ARG A 845 14.34 30.31 28.69
CA ARG A 845 15.46 31.27 28.56
C ARG A 845 14.93 32.64 28.11
N PRO A 846 15.71 33.72 28.25
CA PRO A 846 15.32 35.06 27.78
C PRO A 846 14.93 35.13 26.31
N THR A 847 15.55 34.26 25.49
CA THR A 847 15.32 34.19 24.03
C THR A 847 14.19 33.23 23.62
N ASP A 848 13.60 32.51 24.57
CA ASP A 848 12.55 31.52 24.26
C ASP A 848 11.17 32.17 24.23
N ASP A 849 10.34 31.82 23.30
CA ASP A 849 8.94 32.21 23.24
C ASP A 849 8.13 31.56 24.38
N ALA A 850 6.95 32.07 24.67
CA ALA A 850 6.05 31.50 25.66
C ALA A 850 5.51 30.14 25.26
N TYR A 851 5.38 29.92 24.00
CA TYR A 851 5.00 28.63 23.37
C TYR A 851 5.57 28.58 21.97
N LEU A 852 5.77 27.37 21.44
CA LEU A 852 6.20 27.15 20.08
C LEU A 852 5.19 26.20 19.42
N PHE A 853 4.63 26.65 18.30
CA PHE A 853 3.81 25.82 17.43
C PHE A 853 4.66 25.21 16.34
N GLU A 854 4.65 23.92 16.25
CA GLU A 854 5.37 23.16 15.22
C GLU A 854 4.41 22.26 14.46
N PHE A 855 4.56 22.22 13.17
CA PHE A 855 3.81 21.28 12.35
C PHE A 855 4.69 20.61 11.31
N THR A 856 4.27 19.43 10.90
CA THR A 856 4.96 18.66 9.88
C THR A 856 3.93 17.98 8.97
N ILE A 857 4.23 17.96 7.66
CA ILE A 857 3.43 17.30 6.63
C ILE A 857 4.36 16.38 5.85
N GLY A 858 3.96 15.12 5.65
CA GLY A 858 4.72 14.14 4.90
C GLY A 858 5.39 13.09 5.78
N ASN A 859 6.36 12.37 5.25
CA ASN A 859 6.98 11.25 5.93
C ASN A 859 7.97 11.77 7.00
N PHE A 860 7.78 11.43 8.28
CA PHE A 860 8.52 11.99 9.42
C PHE A 860 9.47 11.02 10.09
N PHE A 861 9.76 9.93 9.49
CA PHE A 861 10.49 8.86 10.16
C PHE A 861 11.86 8.64 9.58
#